data_c2aacc662bfb3351a5516a10718e0639
#
_entry.id   c2aacc662bfb3351a5516a10718e0639
#
_cell.length_a   1.000
_cell.length_b   1.000
_cell.length_c   1.000
_cell.angle_alpha   90.00
_cell.angle_beta   90.00
_cell.angle_gamma   90.00
#
_symmetry.space_group_name_H-M   'P 1'
#
loop_
_entity.id
_entity.type
_entity.pdbx_description
1 polymer ?
#
loop_
_entity_poly.entity_id
_entity_poly.type
_entity_poly.pdbx_seq_one_letter_code
_entity_poly.pdbx_strand_id
1 'polypeptide(L)'
;MARFIDSMQRPSFTIVVILLCLQVLARAQEANPAVNYEGQPVVAVDLITDPNRPVTGFRHLITQQAGQPYSNQKVQASIQALERTGMFKGVNLEVKPEAAGLHVIFVLEPAYYYGVVKFPGATKQFVYTRLLQIVNLPDQDPYEADGVENGKKALLDFFRKQGFFQATVEPTIEFDKQFGLANVVYNVQLRKRAKIGNVVVEGPAPAEAQRLLATTRTFRAKFVGAALSSGKPYSPKRVNAGTELIKRYLIKHDRLASKVEAEPPQYRAETNRADFKIKVDEGPRVAVRINGARLSWFPLVSGRQQKKIIPIYQEGSVDPDLVAEGERNIINYFQGKGYFDTKVKTDFQKKDGQISLVYNVDKGRKHKVAEIAFKGNRHADEDKLEETVAVKKGSFLSHGKFSNKLLQESVKNLKAFYQDQGFEQVSITPEVVDKEPKIYVTFQIAEGPQTLVTNLQLEGNNAFSKAALSPSGGFLIRSGAPYSPGRVAKDRGKILAVYLDHGYLTANVKTQVQRVGNDPTRVNVVYQIEEGQQVRIDQVAMIGHKRTQPRIIARTAQLRTETPLSQGKLLASESELYNLGIFDWASVGPRRPITNQTDEEAVVKVHEAKRNTMSYGFGLEISRRGGNVPGGTIAVPGLPTISTNGATVAPSEATFVSPRGSFEFTRRNLRGLAETGSISLLVSRLDNRVIATYSDPNFRWTNWSSLFSGSAERTTENPLFAAQLENVSFQLERSLNQPRTTTLQLRYSFQQTNLSQILVPALVLPGDRNVQISMFSGTLIHDTRDKPLDAHRGWYNTVDLGIVGKAIGASTNFGRLFGQVARYQEIGHGIVWANRIQLGLEKPYGNATIPTSERFFTGGSTTLRGFPVQGAGPQRVTPFCGNPTNPSTCTNITIPVGGPQVFVLNSEFRVPLPDLPFVDHNLGVVGFYDGGNVSSAISLAHLVDDYSNTVGVGIRYNTPIGPVRFDIGRNLNPVPGFRATQFYFSIGQAF
;
A
#
# COMPACT_ATOMS: atom_id res chain seq x y z
N MET A 1 -39.60 -48.63 29.25
CA MET A 1 -40.41 -49.84 29.08
C MET A 1 -39.71 -50.60 27.97
N ALA A 2 -38.88 -51.53 28.33
CA ALA A 2 -39.10 -52.87 28.80
C ALA A 2 -39.44 -53.83 27.66
N ARG A 3 -38.48 -54.77 27.53
CA ARG A 3 -38.64 -56.17 27.08
C ARG A 3 -38.55 -56.38 25.54
N PHE A 4 -37.67 -57.24 25.07
CA PHE A 4 -37.41 -58.62 25.48
C PHE A 4 -35.97 -59.08 25.14
N ILE A 5 -35.35 -59.65 26.10
CA ILE A 5 -34.28 -60.62 26.17
C ILE A 5 -34.74 -61.95 25.64
N ASP A 6 -33.80 -62.69 25.10
CA ASP A 6 -33.62 -64.16 24.97
C ASP A 6 -33.61 -64.66 23.52
N SER A 7 -32.64 -65.39 23.12
CA SER A 7 -31.97 -66.56 23.64
C SER A 7 -30.81 -66.97 22.71
N MET A 8 -29.65 -67.13 23.31
CA MET A 8 -28.78 -68.33 23.30
C MET A 8 -28.17 -68.91 22.02
N GLN A 9 -26.83 -68.77 22.06
CA GLN A 9 -25.88 -69.87 21.77
C GLN A 9 -25.65 -70.31 20.29
N ARG A 10 -24.51 -69.90 19.79
CA ARG A 10 -23.48 -70.81 19.29
C ARG A 10 -22.14 -70.06 19.08
N PRO A 11 -21.13 -70.27 19.95
CA PRO A 11 -19.82 -69.66 19.82
C PRO A 11 -18.84 -70.53 19.00
N SER A 12 -19.29 -71.21 17.93
CA SER A 12 -18.43 -72.10 17.18
C SER A 12 -18.16 -71.61 15.73
N PHE A 13 -18.95 -70.69 15.24
CA PHE A 13 -18.75 -70.21 13.86
C PHE A 13 -17.91 -68.98 13.73
N THR A 14 -17.89 -68.14 14.79
CA THR A 14 -17.13 -66.89 14.84
C THR A 14 -15.60 -67.14 15.06
N ILE A 15 -15.27 -68.18 15.83
CA ILE A 15 -13.87 -68.56 16.07
C ILE A 15 -13.23 -69.18 14.81
N VAL A 16 -14.00 -69.91 14.00
CA VAL A 16 -13.50 -70.52 12.75
C VAL A 16 -13.30 -69.45 11.66
N VAL A 17 -14.14 -68.43 11.59
CA VAL A 17 -13.99 -67.29 10.68
C VAL A 17 -12.81 -66.39 11.10
N ILE A 18 -12.61 -66.15 12.38
CA ILE A 18 -11.49 -65.37 12.90
C ILE A 18 -10.16 -66.18 12.72
N LEU A 19 -10.18 -67.50 12.92
CA LEU A 19 -9.02 -68.36 12.65
C LEU A 19 -8.69 -68.49 11.15
N LEU A 20 -9.69 -68.51 10.27
CA LEU A 20 -9.50 -68.46 8.81
C LEU A 20 -9.02 -67.06 8.34
N CYS A 21 -9.54 -65.95 8.91
CA CYS A 21 -9.05 -64.62 8.61
C CYS A 21 -7.63 -64.37 9.15
N LEU A 22 -7.27 -64.98 10.30
CA LEU A 22 -5.88 -64.96 10.81
C LEU A 22 -4.93 -65.83 9.99
N GLN A 23 -5.40 -66.91 9.37
CA GLN A 23 -4.59 -67.70 8.45
C GLN A 23 -4.46 -67.07 7.06
N VAL A 24 -5.43 -66.30 6.62
CA VAL A 24 -5.31 -65.48 5.37
C VAL A 24 -4.43 -64.22 5.61
N LEU A 25 -4.51 -63.63 6.79
CA LEU A 25 -3.58 -62.54 7.16
C LEU A 25 -2.16 -63.03 7.47
N ALA A 26 -2.00 -64.27 7.99
CA ALA A 26 -0.69 -64.86 8.16
C ALA A 26 -0.04 -65.39 6.86
N ARG A 27 -0.86 -65.61 5.79
CA ARG A 27 -0.32 -65.87 4.46
C ARG A 27 -0.05 -64.65 3.58
N ALA A 28 -0.53 -63.48 3.98
CA ALA A 28 -0.19 -62.20 3.33
C ALA A 28 1.11 -61.57 3.91
N GLN A 29 1.75 -62.21 4.85
CA GLN A 29 3.02 -61.83 5.44
C GLN A 29 4.02 -63.02 5.40
N GLU A 30 4.02 -63.78 4.31
CA GLU A 30 5.25 -64.42 3.91
C GLU A 30 6.14 -63.30 3.35
N ALA A 31 6.90 -62.65 4.25
CA ALA A 31 8.13 -62.01 3.91
C ALA A 31 8.92 -63.04 3.13
N ASN A 32 9.08 -62.78 1.84
CA ASN A 32 10.07 -63.47 1.03
C ASN A 32 11.32 -63.50 1.91
N PRO A 33 11.94 -64.70 2.13
CA PRO A 33 13.18 -64.75 2.88
C PRO A 33 14.11 -63.77 2.17
N ALA A 34 14.61 -62.77 2.90
CA ALA A 34 15.46 -61.72 2.33
C ALA A 34 16.63 -62.47 1.66
N VAL A 35 16.55 -62.62 0.33
CA VAL A 35 17.62 -63.22 -0.41
C VAL A 35 18.84 -62.38 -0.17
N ASN A 36 19.81 -62.92 0.55
CA ASN A 36 21.02 -62.20 0.85
C ASN A 36 21.90 -62.18 -0.41
N TYR A 37 21.88 -61.02 -1.07
CA TYR A 37 22.68 -60.79 -2.27
C TYR A 37 24.09 -60.28 -1.94
N GLU A 38 24.44 -60.08 -0.67
CA GLU A 38 25.71 -59.50 -0.24
C GLU A 38 26.89 -60.29 -0.83
N GLY A 39 27.82 -59.58 -1.47
CA GLY A 39 29.03 -60.15 -2.07
C GLY A 39 28.87 -60.77 -3.46
N GLN A 40 27.63 -60.88 -4.00
CA GLN A 40 27.43 -61.36 -5.36
C GLN A 40 27.86 -60.35 -6.42
N PRO A 41 28.39 -60.71 -7.59
CA PRO A 41 28.81 -59.79 -8.61
C PRO A 41 27.62 -59.03 -9.22
N VAL A 42 27.73 -57.71 -9.30
CA VAL A 42 26.75 -56.85 -9.97
C VAL A 42 27.13 -56.61 -11.42
N VAL A 43 26.31 -57.05 -12.38
CA VAL A 43 26.54 -56.92 -13.82
C VAL A 43 26.09 -55.60 -14.39
N ALA A 44 24.99 -55.11 -13.90
CA ALA A 44 24.38 -53.82 -14.34
C ALA A 44 23.78 -53.05 -13.19
N VAL A 45 23.82 -51.72 -13.29
CA VAL A 45 23.13 -50.80 -12.38
C VAL A 45 22.39 -49.79 -13.22
N ASP A 46 21.05 -49.78 -13.07
CA ASP A 46 20.18 -48.87 -13.81
C ASP A 46 19.35 -48.01 -12.88
N LEU A 47 19.11 -46.80 -13.37
CA LEU A 47 18.14 -45.86 -12.79
C LEU A 47 16.98 -45.75 -13.77
N ILE A 48 15.78 -45.99 -13.29
CA ILE A 48 14.57 -45.83 -14.08
C ILE A 48 13.57 -44.99 -13.26
N THR A 49 12.80 -44.12 -13.94
CA THR A 49 11.71 -43.37 -13.31
C THR A 49 10.38 -43.88 -13.87
N ASP A 50 9.40 -43.93 -12.99
CA ASP A 50 8.02 -44.13 -13.38
C ASP A 50 7.18 -42.86 -12.96
N PRO A 51 6.70 -42.06 -13.91
CA PRO A 51 6.85 -42.14 -15.38
C PRO A 51 8.25 -41.74 -15.87
N ASN A 52 8.64 -42.32 -17.03
CA ASN A 52 9.99 -42.21 -17.60
C ASN A 52 10.45 -40.76 -17.78
N ARG A 53 11.52 -40.38 -17.08
CA ARG A 53 12.19 -39.07 -17.14
C ARG A 53 13.70 -39.26 -17.32
N PRO A 54 14.43 -38.29 -17.88
CA PRO A 54 15.89 -38.35 -17.96
C PRO A 54 16.50 -38.42 -16.56
N VAL A 55 17.25 -39.48 -16.28
CA VAL A 55 17.91 -39.71 -14.97
C VAL A 55 19.42 -39.61 -15.01
N THR A 56 19.99 -39.25 -16.16
CA THR A 56 21.45 -39.20 -16.37
C THR A 56 22.19 -38.31 -15.38
N GLY A 57 21.53 -37.23 -14.93
CA GLY A 57 22.10 -36.31 -13.94
C GLY A 57 22.27 -36.89 -12.53
N PHE A 58 21.63 -38.03 -12.19
CA PHE A 58 21.67 -38.61 -10.85
C PHE A 58 22.61 -39.83 -10.74
N ARG A 59 23.20 -40.29 -11.84
CA ARG A 59 24.10 -41.45 -11.82
C ARG A 59 25.34 -41.28 -10.92
N HIS A 60 25.79 -40.05 -10.72
CA HIS A 60 26.93 -39.76 -9.85
C HIS A 60 26.63 -40.00 -8.34
N LEU A 61 25.34 -40.06 -7.95
CA LEU A 61 24.91 -40.34 -6.56
C LEU A 61 24.90 -41.83 -6.23
N ILE A 62 25.06 -42.69 -7.23
CA ILE A 62 25.05 -44.14 -7.07
C ILE A 62 26.46 -44.60 -6.71
N THR A 63 26.59 -45.11 -5.49
CA THR A 63 27.84 -45.65 -4.98
C THR A 63 28.05 -47.13 -5.31
N GLN A 64 26.97 -47.88 -5.54
CA GLN A 64 27.06 -49.26 -6.07
C GLN A 64 27.26 -49.24 -7.59
N GLN A 65 28.36 -49.73 -8.07
CA GLN A 65 28.69 -49.73 -9.51
C GLN A 65 28.69 -51.17 -10.11
N ALA A 66 28.46 -51.26 -11.42
CA ALA A 66 28.61 -52.52 -12.13
C ALA A 66 30.09 -52.99 -12.06
N GLY A 67 30.29 -54.29 -11.99
CA GLY A 67 31.61 -54.90 -11.81
C GLY A 67 32.10 -54.99 -10.36
N GLN A 68 31.37 -54.44 -9.40
CA GLN A 68 31.67 -54.55 -7.97
C GLN A 68 30.75 -55.58 -7.28
N PRO A 69 31.21 -56.22 -6.18
CA PRO A 69 30.32 -57.02 -5.35
C PRO A 69 29.15 -56.22 -4.84
N TYR A 70 27.95 -56.78 -4.78
CA TYR A 70 26.78 -56.17 -4.19
C TYR A 70 27.03 -55.86 -2.70
N SER A 71 26.74 -54.64 -2.30
CA SER A 71 26.83 -54.24 -0.91
C SER A 71 25.57 -53.46 -0.50
N ASN A 72 24.84 -54.01 0.45
CA ASN A 72 23.65 -53.38 0.99
C ASN A 72 23.92 -51.98 1.56
N GLN A 73 25.12 -51.80 2.17
CA GLN A 73 25.54 -50.51 2.67
C GLN A 73 25.66 -49.46 1.54
N LYS A 74 26.28 -49.82 0.39
CA LYS A 74 26.42 -48.90 -0.76
C LYS A 74 25.05 -48.62 -1.41
N VAL A 75 24.20 -49.62 -1.50
CA VAL A 75 22.85 -49.45 -2.03
C VAL A 75 22.04 -48.53 -1.17
N GLN A 76 22.03 -48.70 0.17
CA GLN A 76 21.34 -47.82 1.10
C GLN A 76 21.92 -46.42 1.07
N ALA A 77 23.23 -46.24 0.99
CA ALA A 77 23.84 -44.93 0.81
C ALA A 77 23.38 -44.22 -0.48
N SER A 78 23.25 -44.99 -1.58
CA SER A 78 22.74 -44.51 -2.86
C SER A 78 21.26 -44.08 -2.73
N ILE A 79 20.41 -44.88 -2.09
CA ILE A 79 19.01 -44.56 -1.84
C ILE A 79 18.89 -43.26 -1.03
N GLN A 80 19.62 -43.15 0.10
CA GLN A 80 19.64 -41.98 0.91
C GLN A 80 20.15 -40.73 0.16
N ALA A 81 21.18 -40.88 -0.69
CA ALA A 81 21.69 -39.78 -1.49
C ALA A 81 20.64 -39.28 -2.50
N LEU A 82 19.91 -40.21 -3.15
CA LEU A 82 18.82 -39.89 -4.06
C LEU A 82 17.63 -39.23 -3.35
N GLU A 83 17.20 -39.77 -2.20
CA GLU A 83 16.11 -39.19 -1.40
C GLU A 83 16.45 -37.78 -0.89
N ARG A 84 17.69 -37.56 -0.46
CA ARG A 84 18.17 -36.21 -0.02
C ARG A 84 18.09 -35.16 -1.12
N THR A 85 18.06 -35.57 -2.41
CA THR A 85 17.85 -34.58 -3.47
C THR A 85 16.48 -33.90 -3.42
N GLY A 86 15.48 -34.49 -2.75
CA GLY A 86 14.09 -34.03 -2.74
C GLY A 86 13.39 -34.14 -4.10
N MET A 87 14.02 -34.77 -5.09
CA MET A 87 13.45 -34.96 -6.43
C MET A 87 12.54 -36.18 -6.53
N PHE A 88 12.64 -37.08 -5.56
CA PHE A 88 11.93 -38.33 -5.55
C PHE A 88 11.12 -38.48 -4.28
N LYS A 89 9.89 -38.96 -4.40
CA LYS A 89 8.99 -39.27 -3.29
C LYS A 89 9.42 -40.57 -2.60
N GLY A 90 9.99 -41.47 -3.38
CA GLY A 90 10.52 -42.75 -2.92
C GLY A 90 11.52 -43.33 -3.93
N VAL A 91 12.42 -44.14 -3.42
CA VAL A 91 13.38 -44.88 -4.21
C VAL A 91 13.21 -46.39 -3.89
N ASN A 92 12.62 -47.11 -4.80
CA ASN A 92 12.43 -48.55 -4.67
C ASN A 92 13.60 -49.29 -5.34
N LEU A 93 14.03 -50.37 -4.71
CA LEU A 93 15.11 -51.20 -5.21
C LEU A 93 14.56 -52.49 -5.78
N GLU A 94 14.86 -52.74 -7.02
CA GLU A 94 14.67 -54.08 -7.64
C GLU A 94 16.03 -54.72 -7.91
N VAL A 95 16.21 -55.95 -7.43
CA VAL A 95 17.41 -56.74 -7.71
C VAL A 95 16.98 -57.95 -8.51
N LYS A 96 17.45 -58.06 -9.75
CA LYS A 96 17.12 -59.17 -10.66
C LYS A 96 18.33 -60.07 -10.85
N PRO A 97 18.28 -61.34 -10.46
CA PRO A 97 19.36 -62.30 -10.76
C PRO A 97 19.39 -62.57 -12.26
N GLU A 98 20.58 -62.48 -12.88
CA GLU A 98 20.86 -62.81 -14.26
C GLU A 98 21.92 -63.87 -14.32
N ALA A 99 22.13 -64.51 -15.48
CA ALA A 99 23.05 -65.62 -15.65
C ALA A 99 24.50 -65.27 -15.28
N ALA A 100 24.89 -63.97 -15.36
CA ALA A 100 26.25 -63.51 -15.10
C ALA A 100 26.39 -62.74 -13.75
N GLY A 101 25.32 -62.59 -12.98
CA GLY A 101 25.30 -61.83 -11.66
C GLY A 101 24.02 -61.10 -11.41
N LEU A 102 24.08 -60.01 -10.68
CA LEU A 102 22.93 -59.22 -10.29
C LEU A 102 22.75 -58.00 -11.17
N HIS A 103 21.53 -57.74 -11.59
CA HIS A 103 21.11 -56.45 -12.15
C HIS A 103 20.39 -55.64 -11.08
N VAL A 104 20.99 -54.54 -10.68
CA VAL A 104 20.46 -53.64 -9.63
C VAL A 104 19.74 -52.49 -10.29
N ILE A 105 18.45 -52.32 -10.04
CA ILE A 105 17.61 -51.32 -10.64
C ILE A 105 17.03 -50.41 -9.54
N PHE A 106 17.39 -49.13 -9.55
CA PHE A 106 16.79 -48.12 -8.72
C PHE A 106 15.57 -47.56 -9.46
N VAL A 107 14.37 -47.85 -8.94
CA VAL A 107 13.09 -47.33 -9.45
C VAL A 107 12.74 -46.07 -8.67
N LEU A 108 12.84 -44.95 -9.34
CA LEU A 108 12.65 -43.61 -8.74
C LEU A 108 11.22 -43.14 -8.96
N GLU A 109 10.50 -42.84 -7.88
CA GLU A 109 9.18 -42.21 -7.92
C GLU A 109 9.35 -40.70 -7.84
N PRO A 110 9.07 -39.92 -8.94
CA PRO A 110 9.28 -38.47 -8.92
C PRO A 110 8.38 -37.76 -7.93
N ALA A 111 8.94 -36.83 -7.15
CA ALA A 111 8.15 -35.91 -6.35
C ALA A 111 7.52 -34.82 -7.24
N TYR A 112 6.27 -34.49 -6.99
CA TYR A 112 5.58 -33.37 -7.57
C TYR A 112 5.45 -32.28 -6.52
N TYR A 113 5.57 -31.02 -6.92
CA TYR A 113 5.40 -29.86 -6.06
C TYR A 113 4.16 -29.08 -6.48
N TYR A 114 3.57 -28.29 -5.57
CA TYR A 114 2.39 -27.52 -5.91
C TYR A 114 2.66 -26.51 -7.02
N GLY A 115 1.92 -26.62 -8.10
CA GLY A 115 1.92 -25.72 -9.25
C GLY A 115 0.93 -24.57 -9.08
N VAL A 116 0.13 -24.31 -10.13
CA VAL A 116 -0.93 -23.29 -10.10
C VAL A 116 -2.19 -23.86 -9.49
N VAL A 117 -2.82 -23.08 -8.62
CA VAL A 117 -4.14 -23.40 -8.07
C VAL A 117 -5.19 -22.60 -8.83
N LYS A 118 -6.23 -23.25 -9.35
CA LYS A 118 -7.32 -22.62 -10.12
C LYS A 118 -8.65 -22.81 -9.41
N PHE A 119 -9.54 -21.81 -9.51
CA PHE A 119 -10.87 -21.81 -8.88
C PHE A 119 -11.96 -21.46 -9.90
N PRO A 120 -12.17 -22.23 -10.97
CA PRO A 120 -13.25 -21.98 -11.92
C PRO A 120 -14.61 -21.98 -11.20
N GLY A 121 -15.45 -21.03 -11.57
CA GLY A 121 -16.76 -20.83 -10.93
C GLY A 121 -16.77 -19.91 -9.70
N ALA A 122 -15.67 -19.78 -8.94
CA ALA A 122 -15.60 -18.94 -7.73
C ALA A 122 -15.06 -17.52 -8.00
N THR A 123 -14.13 -17.36 -8.93
CA THR A 123 -13.43 -16.07 -9.17
C THR A 123 -14.32 -14.95 -9.72
N LYS A 124 -15.58 -15.23 -10.10
CA LYS A 124 -16.58 -14.19 -10.41
C LYS A 124 -17.01 -13.42 -9.15
N GLN A 125 -17.09 -14.11 -8.00
CA GLN A 125 -17.62 -13.58 -6.74
C GLN A 125 -16.52 -13.25 -5.73
N PHE A 126 -15.41 -13.97 -5.76
CA PHE A 126 -14.31 -13.85 -4.80
C PHE A 126 -13.00 -13.54 -5.50
N VAL A 127 -12.16 -12.77 -4.82
CA VAL A 127 -10.81 -12.43 -5.29
C VAL A 127 -9.95 -13.69 -5.25
N TYR A 128 -9.15 -13.91 -6.28
CA TYR A 128 -8.30 -15.08 -6.43
C TYR A 128 -7.36 -15.30 -5.24
N THR A 129 -6.65 -14.25 -4.83
CA THR A 129 -5.71 -14.30 -3.70
C THR A 129 -6.39 -14.70 -2.38
N ARG A 130 -7.66 -14.32 -2.19
CA ARG A 130 -8.42 -14.74 -1.00
C ARG A 130 -8.73 -16.22 -1.01
N LEU A 131 -9.08 -16.78 -2.16
CA LEU A 131 -9.31 -18.22 -2.30
C LEU A 131 -8.02 -19.01 -2.09
N LEU A 132 -6.92 -18.51 -2.63
CA LEU A 132 -5.59 -19.10 -2.44
C LEU A 132 -5.19 -19.15 -0.95
N GLN A 133 -5.42 -18.07 -0.20
CA GLN A 133 -5.18 -18.04 1.26
C GLN A 133 -6.04 -19.06 2.03
N ILE A 134 -7.25 -19.34 1.55
CA ILE A 134 -8.17 -20.28 2.24
C ILE A 134 -7.73 -21.73 2.04
N VAL A 135 -7.30 -22.09 0.85
CA VAL A 135 -6.81 -23.47 0.60
C VAL A 135 -5.47 -23.73 1.25
N ASN A 136 -4.67 -22.68 1.50
CA ASN A 136 -3.40 -22.71 2.21
C ASN A 136 -2.48 -23.86 1.78
N LEU A 137 -2.27 -23.96 0.47
CA LEU A 137 -1.28 -24.86 -0.10
C LEU A 137 0.04 -24.11 -0.20
N PRO A 138 1.08 -24.46 0.61
CA PRO A 138 2.32 -23.73 0.62
C PRO A 138 3.06 -23.91 -0.72
N ASP A 139 3.61 -22.82 -1.23
CA ASP A 139 4.51 -22.87 -2.38
C ASP A 139 5.76 -23.67 -1.98
N GLN A 140 6.29 -24.44 -2.91
CA GLN A 140 7.51 -25.25 -2.74
C GLN A 140 7.35 -26.51 -1.86
N ASP A 141 6.19 -26.77 -1.30
CA ASP A 141 5.96 -28.03 -0.59
C ASP A 141 5.63 -29.17 -1.57
N PRO A 142 6.02 -30.42 -1.24
CA PRO A 142 5.62 -31.58 -1.99
C PRO A 142 4.09 -31.70 -2.05
N TYR A 143 3.59 -32.15 -3.20
CA TYR A 143 2.18 -32.42 -3.37
C TYR A 143 1.71 -33.59 -2.47
N GLU A 144 0.65 -33.31 -1.69
CA GLU A 144 -0.06 -34.27 -0.88
C GLU A 144 -1.56 -34.26 -1.20
N ALA A 145 -2.17 -35.42 -1.38
CA ALA A 145 -3.60 -35.54 -1.66
C ALA A 145 -4.46 -34.99 -0.51
N ASP A 146 -4.02 -35.23 0.74
CA ASP A 146 -4.70 -34.76 1.94
C ASP A 146 -4.73 -33.24 2.03
N GLY A 147 -3.65 -32.56 1.60
CA GLY A 147 -3.59 -31.10 1.51
C GLY A 147 -4.69 -30.55 0.59
N VAL A 148 -4.90 -31.19 -0.56
CA VAL A 148 -5.94 -30.78 -1.52
C VAL A 148 -7.34 -31.01 -0.95
N GLU A 149 -7.59 -32.15 -0.28
CA GLU A 149 -8.89 -32.42 0.33
C GLU A 149 -9.19 -31.50 1.52
N ASN A 150 -8.18 -31.14 2.31
CA ASN A 150 -8.29 -30.11 3.36
C ASN A 150 -8.62 -28.75 2.77
N GLY A 151 -7.98 -28.36 1.66
CA GLY A 151 -8.31 -27.16 0.90
C GLY A 151 -9.76 -27.13 0.42
N LYS A 152 -10.30 -28.27 -0.10
CA LYS A 152 -11.71 -28.42 -0.47
C LYS A 152 -12.63 -28.18 0.73
N LYS A 153 -12.36 -28.79 1.89
CA LYS A 153 -13.13 -28.59 3.12
C LYS A 153 -13.12 -27.11 3.53
N ALA A 154 -11.95 -26.49 3.52
CA ALA A 154 -11.81 -25.07 3.87
C ALA A 154 -12.60 -24.15 2.92
N LEU A 155 -12.60 -24.42 1.62
CA LEU A 155 -13.40 -23.70 0.62
C LEU A 155 -14.89 -23.86 0.86
N LEU A 156 -15.37 -25.08 1.10
CA LEU A 156 -16.78 -25.34 1.38
C LEU A 156 -17.24 -24.58 2.64
N ASP A 157 -16.44 -24.60 3.69
CA ASP A 157 -16.73 -23.86 4.94
C ASP A 157 -16.73 -22.34 4.72
N PHE A 158 -15.78 -21.86 3.94
CA PHE A 158 -15.76 -20.44 3.56
C PHE A 158 -17.00 -20.05 2.75
N PHE A 159 -17.39 -20.84 1.74
CA PHE A 159 -18.57 -20.55 0.93
C PHE A 159 -19.87 -20.62 1.75
N ARG A 160 -20.00 -21.59 2.66
CA ARG A 160 -21.12 -21.67 3.60
C ARG A 160 -21.20 -20.42 4.50
N LYS A 161 -20.06 -20.02 5.08
CA LYS A 161 -19.97 -18.76 5.85
C LYS A 161 -20.39 -17.55 5.01
N GLN A 162 -20.06 -17.52 3.71
CA GLN A 162 -20.45 -16.43 2.79
C GLN A 162 -21.91 -16.53 2.30
N GLY A 163 -22.66 -17.55 2.73
CA GLY A 163 -24.08 -17.75 2.38
C GLY A 163 -24.34 -18.63 1.16
N PHE A 164 -23.34 -19.34 0.68
CA PHE A 164 -23.47 -20.30 -0.41
C PHE A 164 -23.52 -21.72 0.16
N PHE A 165 -24.63 -22.07 0.81
CA PHE A 165 -24.78 -23.35 1.53
C PHE A 165 -24.82 -24.57 0.62
N GLN A 166 -25.25 -24.40 -0.64
CA GLN A 166 -25.35 -25.45 -1.66
C GLN A 166 -24.13 -25.49 -2.58
N ALA A 167 -23.03 -24.81 -2.19
CA ALA A 167 -21.82 -24.85 -3.00
C ALA A 167 -21.22 -26.25 -3.04
N THR A 168 -20.74 -26.66 -4.21
CA THR A 168 -19.95 -27.88 -4.41
C THR A 168 -18.56 -27.52 -4.89
N VAL A 169 -17.57 -28.30 -4.48
CA VAL A 169 -16.17 -28.14 -4.87
C VAL A 169 -15.62 -29.52 -5.21
N GLU A 170 -15.19 -29.68 -6.46
CA GLU A 170 -14.58 -30.93 -6.94
C GLU A 170 -13.12 -30.63 -7.36
N PRO A 171 -12.14 -31.11 -6.58
CA PRO A 171 -10.73 -30.94 -6.95
C PRO A 171 -10.36 -31.91 -8.08
N THR A 172 -9.60 -31.42 -9.03
CA THR A 172 -8.91 -32.23 -10.05
C THR A 172 -7.44 -31.81 -10.08
N ILE A 173 -6.55 -32.75 -10.33
CA ILE A 173 -5.12 -32.54 -10.35
C ILE A 173 -4.60 -32.79 -11.75
N GLU A 174 -3.89 -31.80 -12.28
CA GLU A 174 -3.22 -31.87 -13.58
C GLU A 174 -1.71 -31.93 -13.32
N PHE A 175 -1.12 -33.14 -13.50
CA PHE A 175 0.33 -33.32 -13.33
C PHE A 175 1.09 -32.85 -14.59
N ASP A 176 1.94 -31.85 -14.39
CA ASP A 176 2.91 -31.41 -15.37
C ASP A 176 4.19 -32.21 -15.20
N LYS A 177 4.35 -33.22 -16.09
CA LYS A 177 5.49 -34.12 -16.05
C LYS A 177 6.80 -33.44 -16.43
N GLN A 178 6.74 -32.37 -17.23
CA GLN A 178 7.95 -31.66 -17.66
C GLN A 178 8.58 -30.90 -16.50
N PHE A 179 7.78 -30.22 -15.73
CA PHE A 179 8.24 -29.37 -14.64
C PHE A 179 8.06 -29.99 -13.23
N GLY A 180 7.55 -31.24 -13.13
CA GLY A 180 7.33 -31.89 -11.85
C GLY A 180 6.32 -31.13 -10.94
N LEU A 181 5.26 -30.57 -11.52
CA LEU A 181 4.30 -29.75 -10.82
C LEU A 181 2.91 -30.40 -10.82
N ALA A 182 2.23 -30.32 -9.68
CA ALA A 182 0.84 -30.69 -9.51
C ALA A 182 -0.04 -29.42 -9.52
N ASN A 183 -0.71 -29.17 -10.63
CA ASN A 183 -1.66 -28.07 -10.75
C ASN A 183 -2.99 -28.50 -10.18
N VAL A 184 -3.50 -27.77 -9.18
CA VAL A 184 -4.74 -28.09 -8.50
C VAL A 184 -5.86 -27.24 -9.06
N VAL A 185 -6.95 -27.88 -9.50
CA VAL A 185 -8.13 -27.19 -10.01
C VAL A 185 -9.33 -27.52 -9.13
N TYR A 186 -9.77 -26.55 -8.32
CA TYR A 186 -11.01 -26.67 -7.55
C TYR A 186 -12.19 -26.20 -8.42
N ASN A 187 -12.91 -27.14 -9.01
CA ASN A 187 -14.11 -26.86 -9.79
C ASN A 187 -15.25 -26.48 -8.86
N VAL A 188 -15.63 -25.20 -8.83
CA VAL A 188 -16.59 -24.67 -7.87
C VAL A 188 -17.91 -24.34 -8.53
N GLN A 189 -19.01 -24.87 -7.95
CA GLN A 189 -20.37 -24.47 -8.29
C GLN A 189 -20.98 -23.78 -7.07
N LEU A 190 -21.01 -22.46 -7.06
CA LEU A 190 -21.49 -21.68 -5.90
C LEU A 190 -23.00 -21.80 -5.68
N ARG A 191 -23.78 -22.08 -6.73
CA ARG A 191 -25.25 -22.04 -6.70
C ARG A 191 -25.78 -20.66 -6.28
N LYS A 192 -27.05 -20.60 -5.84
CA LYS A 192 -27.66 -19.32 -5.41
C LYS A 192 -27.28 -19.00 -3.95
N ARG A 193 -26.91 -17.75 -3.69
CA ARG A 193 -26.70 -17.28 -2.33
C ARG A 193 -28.02 -17.34 -1.53
N ALA A 194 -27.97 -17.85 -0.32
CA ALA A 194 -29.12 -17.90 0.57
C ALA A 194 -29.61 -16.49 0.92
N LYS A 195 -30.89 -16.38 1.16
CA LYS A 195 -31.54 -15.19 1.69
C LYS A 195 -31.75 -15.31 3.20
N ILE A 196 -31.76 -14.18 3.89
CA ILE A 196 -32.13 -14.12 5.30
C ILE A 196 -33.58 -14.62 5.40
N GLY A 197 -33.82 -15.56 6.30
CA GLY A 197 -35.12 -16.07 6.63
C GLY A 197 -35.70 -15.37 7.86
N ASN A 198 -35.93 -16.12 8.93
CA ASN A 198 -36.38 -15.57 10.20
C ASN A 198 -35.21 -15.12 11.07
N VAL A 199 -35.29 -13.95 11.67
CA VAL A 199 -34.33 -13.42 12.61
C VAL A 199 -35.02 -13.20 13.96
N VAL A 200 -34.53 -13.89 14.97
CA VAL A 200 -35.07 -13.82 16.34
C VAL A 200 -34.01 -13.21 17.25
N VAL A 201 -34.40 -12.27 18.08
CA VAL A 201 -33.54 -11.72 19.14
C VAL A 201 -33.96 -12.40 20.44
N GLU A 202 -33.01 -13.09 21.09
CA GLU A 202 -33.19 -13.80 22.35
C GLU A 202 -32.43 -13.13 23.49
N GLY A 203 -32.98 -13.13 24.70
CA GLY A 203 -32.41 -12.57 25.93
C GLY A 203 -33.25 -11.42 26.49
N PRO A 204 -33.53 -10.36 25.75
CA PRO A 204 -34.37 -9.25 26.21
C PRO A 204 -35.88 -9.64 26.30
N ALA A 205 -36.65 -8.82 27.03
CA ALA A 205 -38.11 -8.91 27.03
C ALA A 205 -38.66 -8.77 25.58
N PRO A 206 -39.81 -9.43 25.25
CA PRO A 206 -40.31 -9.47 23.86
C PRO A 206 -40.50 -8.09 23.21
N ALA A 207 -40.95 -7.09 23.97
CA ALA A 207 -41.10 -5.72 23.46
C ALA A 207 -39.76 -5.06 23.11
N GLU A 208 -38.74 -5.31 23.92
CA GLU A 208 -37.37 -4.77 23.67
C GLU A 208 -36.70 -5.52 22.53
N ALA A 209 -36.85 -6.84 22.45
CA ALA A 209 -36.37 -7.65 21.33
C ALA A 209 -36.91 -7.14 19.99
N GLN A 210 -38.18 -6.78 19.91
CA GLN A 210 -38.77 -6.16 18.72
C GLN A 210 -38.19 -4.79 18.42
N ARG A 211 -37.95 -3.94 19.41
CA ARG A 211 -37.27 -2.64 19.23
C ARG A 211 -35.87 -2.79 18.70
N LEU A 212 -35.08 -3.71 19.27
CA LEU A 212 -33.73 -4.00 18.81
C LEU A 212 -33.72 -4.46 17.36
N LEU A 213 -34.61 -5.35 16.98
CA LEU A 213 -34.76 -5.82 15.61
C LEU A 213 -35.19 -4.68 14.66
N ALA A 214 -36.05 -3.77 15.12
CA ALA A 214 -36.48 -2.60 14.35
C ALA A 214 -35.33 -1.68 13.98
N THR A 215 -34.29 -1.56 14.83
CA THR A 215 -33.07 -0.74 14.51
C THR A 215 -32.39 -1.21 13.25
N THR A 216 -32.43 -2.53 12.95
CA THR A 216 -31.84 -3.13 11.75
C THR A 216 -32.72 -2.98 10.50
N ARG A 217 -33.93 -2.43 10.62
CA ARG A 217 -34.87 -2.26 9.49
C ARG A 217 -35.03 -0.81 9.03
N THR A 218 -34.30 0.12 9.64
CA THR A 218 -34.31 1.55 9.33
C THR A 218 -33.78 1.85 7.92
N PHE A 219 -34.08 3.03 7.38
CA PHE A 219 -33.53 3.51 6.11
C PHE A 219 -31.99 3.52 6.15
N ARG A 220 -31.42 4.00 7.27
CA ARG A 220 -29.96 3.99 7.49
C ARG A 220 -29.38 2.58 7.43
N ALA A 221 -30.05 1.60 8.08
CA ALA A 221 -29.62 0.21 8.03
C ALA A 221 -29.61 -0.36 6.60
N LYS A 222 -30.62 0.01 5.79
CA LYS A 222 -30.70 -0.38 4.38
C LYS A 222 -29.55 0.25 3.57
N PHE A 223 -29.27 1.54 3.79
CA PHE A 223 -28.22 2.29 3.08
C PHE A 223 -26.82 1.74 3.38
N VAL A 224 -26.50 1.45 4.63
CA VAL A 224 -25.18 0.90 5.02
C VAL A 224 -25.06 -0.62 4.84
N GLY A 225 -26.07 -1.28 4.27
CA GLY A 225 -26.05 -2.71 4.02
C GLY A 225 -26.21 -3.61 5.26
N ALA A 226 -26.69 -3.05 6.38
CA ALA A 226 -26.86 -3.71 7.69
C ALA A 226 -28.28 -4.25 7.93
N ALA A 227 -29.18 -4.14 6.93
CA ALA A 227 -30.57 -4.54 7.10
C ALA A 227 -30.72 -6.07 7.22
N LEU A 228 -31.25 -6.51 8.38
CA LEU A 228 -31.55 -7.92 8.70
C LEU A 228 -33.01 -8.26 8.40
N SER A 229 -33.53 -7.82 7.27
CA SER A 229 -34.89 -8.11 6.83
C SER A 229 -34.96 -9.42 6.04
N SER A 230 -36.00 -10.19 6.23
CA SER A 230 -36.28 -11.42 5.45
C SER A 230 -36.22 -11.13 3.95
N GLY A 231 -35.65 -12.06 3.18
CA GLY A 231 -35.48 -11.97 1.73
C GLY A 231 -34.23 -11.24 1.26
N LYS A 232 -33.50 -10.52 2.14
CA LYS A 232 -32.20 -9.93 1.78
C LYS A 232 -31.11 -10.99 1.67
N PRO A 233 -30.10 -10.84 0.80
CA PRO A 233 -29.00 -11.80 0.70
C PRO A 233 -28.28 -11.96 2.04
N TYR A 234 -28.09 -13.19 2.48
CA TYR A 234 -27.29 -13.49 3.67
C TYR A 234 -25.80 -13.22 3.41
N SER A 235 -25.10 -12.58 4.34
CA SER A 235 -23.63 -12.51 4.38
C SER A 235 -23.16 -12.17 5.80
N PRO A 236 -21.98 -12.66 6.23
CA PRO A 236 -21.42 -12.32 7.54
C PRO A 236 -21.27 -10.80 7.72
N LYS A 237 -20.83 -10.10 6.68
CA LYS A 237 -20.73 -8.63 6.72
C LYS A 237 -22.05 -7.96 7.06
N ARG A 238 -23.15 -8.43 6.49
CA ARG A 238 -24.50 -7.89 6.78
C ARG A 238 -24.95 -8.23 8.19
N VAL A 239 -24.74 -9.48 8.61
CA VAL A 239 -25.10 -9.92 9.97
C VAL A 239 -24.32 -9.12 11.00
N ASN A 240 -22.99 -9.05 10.87
CA ASN A 240 -22.14 -8.27 11.78
C ASN A 240 -22.49 -6.77 11.77
N ALA A 241 -22.77 -6.19 10.62
CA ALA A 241 -23.23 -4.80 10.57
C ALA A 241 -24.59 -4.60 11.26
N GLY A 242 -25.47 -5.57 11.18
CA GLY A 242 -26.75 -5.57 11.87
C GLY A 242 -26.60 -5.71 13.39
N THR A 243 -25.77 -6.65 13.85
CA THR A 243 -25.48 -6.82 15.30
C THR A 243 -24.80 -5.59 15.87
N GLU A 244 -23.89 -4.95 15.12
CA GLU A 244 -23.29 -3.69 15.50
C GLU A 244 -24.31 -2.54 15.65
N LEU A 245 -25.36 -2.49 14.82
CA LEU A 245 -26.43 -1.50 15.01
C LEU A 245 -27.20 -1.75 16.31
N ILE A 246 -27.47 -3.01 16.64
CA ILE A 246 -28.11 -3.39 17.90
C ILE A 246 -27.21 -3.00 19.08
N LYS A 247 -25.92 -3.36 19.04
CA LYS A 247 -24.93 -3.00 20.07
C LYS A 247 -24.84 -1.47 20.26
N ARG A 248 -24.81 -0.71 19.19
CA ARG A 248 -24.80 0.77 19.25
C ARG A 248 -26.09 1.35 19.85
N TYR A 249 -27.23 0.74 19.58
CA TYR A 249 -28.48 1.12 20.20
C TYR A 249 -28.42 0.89 21.72
N LEU A 250 -27.96 -0.28 22.17
CA LEU A 250 -27.78 -0.62 23.59
C LEU A 250 -26.81 0.33 24.29
N ILE A 251 -25.66 0.60 23.68
CA ILE A 251 -24.66 1.57 24.19
C ILE A 251 -25.28 2.98 24.32
N LYS A 252 -26.15 3.38 23.39
CA LYS A 252 -26.83 4.68 23.46
C LYS A 252 -27.83 4.74 24.63
N HIS A 253 -28.31 3.60 25.10
CA HIS A 253 -29.22 3.46 26.21
C HIS A 253 -28.54 3.00 27.51
N ASP A 254 -27.23 3.35 27.65
CA ASP A 254 -26.39 3.09 28.82
C ASP A 254 -26.17 1.62 29.14
N ARG A 255 -26.36 0.72 28.17
CA ARG A 255 -26.04 -0.71 28.28
C ARG A 255 -24.63 -0.98 27.75
N LEU A 256 -23.59 -0.40 28.39
CA LEU A 256 -22.22 -0.45 27.90
C LEU A 256 -21.59 -1.85 27.93
N ALA A 257 -21.99 -2.69 28.88
CA ALA A 257 -21.54 -4.07 29.02
C ALA A 257 -22.37 -5.09 28.22
N SER A 258 -23.19 -4.62 27.26
CA SER A 258 -24.03 -5.52 26.47
C SER A 258 -23.21 -6.39 25.51
N LYS A 259 -23.59 -7.68 25.45
CA LYS A 259 -23.05 -8.63 24.46
C LYS A 259 -24.09 -8.92 23.40
N VAL A 260 -23.70 -8.84 22.15
CA VAL A 260 -24.59 -9.08 21.00
C VAL A 260 -23.89 -10.02 20.04
N GLU A 261 -24.34 -11.24 19.97
CA GLU A 261 -23.74 -12.29 19.17
C GLU A 261 -24.78 -12.94 18.26
N ALA A 262 -24.44 -13.11 16.99
CA ALA A 262 -25.28 -13.88 16.10
C ALA A 262 -24.86 -15.35 16.13
N GLU A 263 -25.78 -16.23 16.40
CA GLU A 263 -25.55 -17.68 16.31
C GLU A 263 -25.36 -18.12 14.85
N PRO A 264 -24.65 -19.25 14.62
CA PRO A 264 -24.55 -19.84 13.29
C PRO A 264 -25.96 -20.04 12.69
N PRO A 265 -26.12 -19.72 11.38
CA PRO A 265 -27.43 -19.80 10.75
C PRO A 265 -27.92 -21.25 10.60
N GLN A 266 -29.19 -21.47 10.82
CA GLN A 266 -29.88 -22.69 10.45
C GLN A 266 -30.36 -22.57 9.00
N TYR A 267 -29.76 -23.34 8.11
CA TYR A 267 -30.08 -23.30 6.70
C TYR A 267 -31.26 -24.22 6.34
N ARG A 268 -32.26 -23.64 5.63
CA ARG A 268 -33.37 -24.36 5.04
C ARG A 268 -33.18 -24.54 3.55
N ALA A 269 -32.88 -25.77 3.12
CA ALA A 269 -32.51 -26.07 1.73
C ALA A 269 -33.70 -25.83 0.75
N GLU A 270 -34.93 -26.17 1.13
CA GLU A 270 -36.14 -26.06 0.31
C GLU A 270 -36.43 -24.62 -0.12
N THR A 271 -36.23 -23.66 0.78
CA THR A 271 -36.50 -22.24 0.55
C THR A 271 -35.24 -21.41 0.24
N ASN A 272 -34.06 -22.00 0.34
CA ASN A 272 -32.76 -21.35 0.26
C ASN A 272 -32.66 -20.13 1.20
N ARG A 273 -33.10 -20.34 2.46
CA ARG A 273 -33.08 -19.31 3.50
C ARG A 273 -32.22 -19.71 4.68
N ALA A 274 -31.61 -18.74 5.31
CA ALA A 274 -30.83 -18.86 6.53
C ALA A 274 -31.54 -18.13 7.67
N ASP A 275 -32.04 -18.89 8.65
CA ASP A 275 -32.61 -18.39 9.86
C ASP A 275 -31.52 -18.30 10.92
N PHE A 276 -31.51 -17.29 11.73
CA PHE A 276 -30.52 -17.20 12.80
C PHE A 276 -31.07 -16.42 14.00
N LYS A 277 -30.47 -16.70 15.13
CA LYS A 277 -30.77 -16.08 16.40
C LYS A 277 -29.67 -15.09 16.74
N ILE A 278 -30.07 -13.98 17.32
CA ILE A 278 -29.17 -12.98 17.88
C ILE A 278 -29.32 -13.05 19.39
N LYS A 279 -28.31 -13.60 20.06
CA LYS A 279 -28.26 -13.57 21.51
C LYS A 279 -27.87 -12.19 21.98
N VAL A 280 -28.67 -11.60 22.80
CA VAL A 280 -28.40 -10.30 23.40
C VAL A 280 -28.44 -10.45 24.92
N ASP A 281 -27.29 -10.24 25.53
CA ASP A 281 -27.18 -9.96 26.94
C ASP A 281 -27.10 -8.44 27.11
N GLU A 282 -28.16 -7.83 27.61
CA GLU A 282 -28.19 -6.38 27.78
C GLU A 282 -27.20 -5.88 28.84
N GLY A 283 -26.79 -6.76 29.75
CA GLY A 283 -25.97 -6.39 30.88
C GLY A 283 -26.63 -5.33 31.80
N PRO A 284 -25.93 -4.89 32.83
CA PRO A 284 -26.36 -3.80 33.69
C PRO A 284 -26.40 -2.46 32.95
N ARG A 285 -27.24 -1.54 33.41
CA ARG A 285 -27.14 -0.13 33.00
C ARG A 285 -25.89 0.47 33.62
N VAL A 286 -25.03 1.09 32.79
CA VAL A 286 -23.74 1.65 33.21
C VAL A 286 -23.78 3.15 32.99
N ALA A 287 -23.96 3.93 34.03
CA ALA A 287 -23.85 5.38 33.98
C ALA A 287 -22.42 5.82 34.25
N VAL A 288 -21.71 6.32 33.25
CA VAL A 288 -20.35 6.85 33.40
C VAL A 288 -20.39 8.37 33.42
N ARG A 289 -19.95 8.96 34.51
CA ARG A 289 -19.91 10.41 34.69
C ARG A 289 -18.51 10.88 35.02
N ILE A 290 -18.18 12.07 34.56
CA ILE A 290 -16.97 12.78 34.93
C ILE A 290 -17.39 14.05 35.63
N ASN A 291 -17.04 14.15 36.90
CA ASN A 291 -17.33 15.31 37.76
C ASN A 291 -16.07 16.17 37.96
N GLY A 292 -16.25 17.44 38.31
CA GLY A 292 -15.12 18.36 38.61
C GLY A 292 -14.40 18.92 37.38
N ALA A 293 -14.49 18.25 36.21
CA ALA A 293 -13.84 18.73 35.01
C ALA A 293 -14.63 18.38 33.73
N ARG A 294 -14.61 19.31 32.76
CA ARG A 294 -15.10 19.04 31.40
C ARG A 294 -13.94 18.68 30.48
N LEU A 295 -14.09 17.60 29.71
CA LEU A 295 -13.08 17.20 28.72
C LEU A 295 -12.95 18.19 27.55
N SER A 296 -14.04 18.89 27.21
CA SER A 296 -14.07 19.96 26.21
C SER A 296 -15.09 21.02 26.56
N TRP A 297 -14.89 22.22 26.04
CA TRP A 297 -15.87 23.32 26.21
C TRP A 297 -17.20 23.03 25.48
N PHE A 298 -17.13 22.40 24.29
CA PHE A 298 -18.33 22.05 23.52
C PHE A 298 -18.92 20.72 24.02
N PRO A 299 -20.22 20.65 24.41
CA PRO A 299 -20.81 19.46 24.98
C PRO A 299 -20.75 18.21 24.09
N LEU A 300 -21.00 18.37 22.79
CA LEU A 300 -20.95 17.27 21.82
C LEU A 300 -19.55 16.64 21.70
N VAL A 301 -18.53 17.47 21.86
CA VAL A 301 -17.13 17.03 21.80
C VAL A 301 -16.71 16.40 23.10
N SER A 302 -17.14 16.94 24.24
CA SER A 302 -16.92 16.34 25.55
C SER A 302 -17.44 14.88 25.59
N GLY A 303 -18.63 14.65 25.08
CA GLY A 303 -19.20 13.29 25.01
C GLY A 303 -18.44 12.35 24.06
N ARG A 304 -17.91 12.85 22.93
CA ARG A 304 -17.04 12.07 22.04
C ARG A 304 -15.69 11.76 22.68
N GLN A 305 -15.08 12.73 23.35
CA GLN A 305 -13.81 12.55 24.05
C GLN A 305 -13.95 11.57 25.22
N GLN A 306 -15.03 11.64 25.98
CA GLN A 306 -15.33 10.68 27.04
C GLN A 306 -15.34 9.22 26.49
N LYS A 307 -16.02 9.01 25.37
CA LYS A 307 -16.08 7.69 24.72
C LYS A 307 -14.73 7.22 24.14
N LYS A 308 -13.82 8.14 23.80
CA LYS A 308 -12.48 7.84 23.31
C LYS A 308 -11.49 7.55 24.44
N ILE A 309 -11.62 8.23 25.55
CA ILE A 309 -10.67 8.18 26.68
C ILE A 309 -10.95 7.01 27.61
N ILE A 310 -12.22 6.72 27.86
CA ILE A 310 -12.64 5.69 28.80
C ILE A 310 -12.80 4.34 28.09
N PRO A 311 -11.93 3.34 28.38
CA PRO A 311 -11.88 2.06 27.67
C PRO A 311 -13.17 1.27 27.70
N ILE A 312 -13.97 1.41 28.75
CA ILE A 312 -15.27 0.73 28.94
C ILE A 312 -16.19 0.91 27.73
N TYR A 313 -16.15 2.07 27.05
CA TYR A 313 -16.95 2.32 25.85
C TYR A 313 -16.47 1.54 24.63
N GLN A 314 -15.20 1.15 24.60
CA GLN A 314 -14.57 0.45 23.47
C GLN A 314 -14.63 -1.07 23.68
N GLU A 315 -14.24 -1.53 24.86
CA GLU A 315 -14.17 -2.94 25.20
C GLU A 315 -15.54 -3.56 25.53
N GLY A 316 -16.51 -2.72 25.97
CA GLY A 316 -17.85 -3.21 26.31
C GLY A 316 -17.87 -4.11 27.55
N SER A 317 -16.95 -3.90 28.48
CA SER A 317 -16.84 -4.57 29.78
C SER A 317 -16.64 -3.52 30.88
N VAL A 318 -17.06 -3.84 32.09
CA VAL A 318 -16.84 -3.01 33.28
C VAL A 318 -16.13 -3.86 34.32
N ASP A 319 -14.81 -3.91 34.21
CA ASP A 319 -13.95 -4.58 35.17
C ASP A 319 -12.98 -3.57 35.85
N PRO A 320 -12.38 -3.92 37.02
CA PRO A 320 -11.52 -3.03 37.77
C PRO A 320 -10.33 -2.51 36.97
N ASP A 321 -9.78 -3.33 36.06
CA ASP A 321 -8.59 -2.94 35.27
C ASP A 321 -8.95 -1.85 34.25
N LEU A 322 -10.11 -1.97 33.55
CA LEU A 322 -10.60 -0.96 32.61
C LEU A 322 -11.03 0.33 33.33
N VAL A 323 -11.54 0.22 34.55
CA VAL A 323 -11.87 1.38 35.38
C VAL A 323 -10.60 2.14 35.75
N ALA A 324 -9.56 1.43 36.22
CA ALA A 324 -8.26 2.01 36.56
C ALA A 324 -7.52 2.55 35.32
N GLU A 325 -7.65 1.90 34.17
CA GLU A 325 -7.14 2.43 32.90
C GLU A 325 -7.85 3.72 32.50
N GLY A 326 -9.17 3.79 32.65
CA GLY A 326 -9.96 5.00 32.44
C GLY A 326 -9.48 6.16 33.30
N GLU A 327 -9.17 5.89 34.56
CA GLU A 327 -8.59 6.88 35.48
C GLU A 327 -7.23 7.40 34.96
N ARG A 328 -6.30 6.48 34.62
CA ARG A 328 -5.00 6.85 34.03
C ARG A 328 -5.14 7.64 32.72
N ASN A 329 -6.07 7.26 31.89
CA ASN A 329 -6.30 7.95 30.62
C ASN A 329 -6.86 9.35 30.81
N ILE A 330 -7.75 9.59 31.79
CA ILE A 330 -8.23 10.91 32.16
C ILE A 330 -7.11 11.78 32.71
N ILE A 331 -6.27 11.24 33.60
CA ILE A 331 -5.08 11.93 34.12
C ILE A 331 -4.17 12.33 32.95
N ASN A 332 -3.77 11.39 32.10
CA ASN A 332 -2.93 11.68 30.95
C ASN A 332 -3.51 12.72 29.99
N TYR A 333 -4.82 12.70 29.80
CA TYR A 333 -5.52 13.66 28.97
C TYR A 333 -5.39 15.09 29.50
N PHE A 334 -5.62 15.30 30.79
CA PHE A 334 -5.51 16.62 31.40
C PHE A 334 -4.05 17.06 31.55
N GLN A 335 -3.13 16.14 31.86
CA GLN A 335 -1.69 16.43 31.89
C GLN A 335 -1.20 16.86 30.50
N GLY A 336 -1.64 16.21 29.42
CA GLY A 336 -1.36 16.63 28.03
C GLY A 336 -1.88 18.05 27.70
N LYS A 337 -2.84 18.57 28.48
CA LYS A 337 -3.37 19.93 28.35
C LYS A 337 -2.74 20.95 29.32
N GLY A 338 -1.74 20.53 30.09
CA GLY A 338 -1.01 21.39 31.00
C GLY A 338 -1.52 21.38 32.45
N TYR A 339 -2.44 20.46 32.82
CA TYR A 339 -2.91 20.27 34.19
C TYR A 339 -2.18 19.09 34.83
N PHE A 340 -0.97 19.31 35.32
CA PHE A 340 -0.08 18.24 35.76
C PHE A 340 -0.48 17.63 37.10
N ASP A 341 -1.10 18.42 37.99
CA ASP A 341 -1.55 17.99 39.30
C ASP A 341 -2.88 17.27 39.27
N THR A 342 -3.37 16.95 38.08
CA THR A 342 -4.66 16.28 37.92
C THR A 342 -4.71 15.00 38.74
N LYS A 343 -5.68 14.95 39.65
CA LYS A 343 -6.01 13.77 40.46
C LYS A 343 -7.38 13.30 40.06
N VAL A 344 -7.55 12.00 39.95
CA VAL A 344 -8.84 11.35 39.67
C VAL A 344 -9.10 10.37 40.81
N LYS A 345 -10.29 10.44 41.37
CA LYS A 345 -10.80 9.44 42.30
C LYS A 345 -12.05 8.83 41.69
N THR A 346 -12.05 7.52 41.63
CA THR A 346 -13.16 6.78 41.03
C THR A 346 -14.09 6.29 42.12
N ASP A 347 -15.38 6.61 41.98
CA ASP A 347 -16.45 6.06 42.78
C ASP A 347 -17.23 5.04 41.94
N PHE A 348 -17.26 3.81 42.42
CA PHE A 348 -17.89 2.68 41.74
C PHE A 348 -18.98 2.12 42.63
N GLN A 349 -20.25 2.25 42.23
CA GLN A 349 -21.40 1.77 42.95
C GLN A 349 -22.21 0.81 42.08
N LYS A 350 -22.50 -0.36 42.62
CA LYS A 350 -23.38 -1.34 41.98
C LYS A 350 -24.61 -1.54 42.86
N LYS A 351 -25.75 -1.08 42.38
CA LYS A 351 -27.05 -1.20 43.11
C LYS A 351 -28.15 -1.51 42.13
N ASP A 352 -29.03 -2.48 42.47
CA ASP A 352 -30.26 -2.82 41.76
C ASP A 352 -30.07 -3.03 40.24
N GLY A 353 -28.99 -3.75 39.84
CA GLY A 353 -28.69 -4.00 38.43
C GLY A 353 -28.21 -2.79 37.65
N GLN A 354 -27.88 -1.68 38.35
CA GLN A 354 -27.27 -0.47 37.76
C GLN A 354 -25.83 -0.32 38.28
N ILE A 355 -24.94 0.09 37.41
CA ILE A 355 -23.56 0.46 37.74
C ILE A 355 -23.44 1.97 37.54
N SER A 356 -23.12 2.65 38.61
CA SER A 356 -22.73 4.09 38.57
C SER A 356 -21.21 4.20 38.71
N LEU A 357 -20.57 4.70 37.69
CA LEU A 357 -19.13 4.93 37.64
C LEU A 357 -18.88 6.42 37.54
N VAL A 358 -18.35 7.03 38.59
CA VAL A 358 -18.11 8.45 38.65
C VAL A 358 -16.62 8.70 38.80
N TYR A 359 -16.03 9.36 37.82
CA TYR A 359 -14.64 9.84 37.89
C TYR A 359 -14.67 11.27 38.42
N ASN A 360 -14.29 11.46 39.68
CA ASN A 360 -14.16 12.76 40.31
C ASN A 360 -12.77 13.33 39.98
N VAL A 361 -12.73 14.33 39.12
CA VAL A 361 -11.51 14.91 38.59
C VAL A 361 -11.24 16.24 39.27
N ASP A 362 -10.11 16.30 39.95
CA ASP A 362 -9.49 17.57 40.35
C ASP A 362 -8.37 17.88 39.38
N LYS A 363 -8.56 18.90 38.54
CA LYS A 363 -7.58 19.27 37.51
C LYS A 363 -6.33 19.94 38.07
N GLY A 364 -6.40 20.50 39.27
CA GLY A 364 -5.38 21.38 39.74
C GLY A 364 -5.24 22.68 38.87
N ARG A 365 -4.09 23.29 38.97
CA ARG A 365 -3.76 24.50 38.20
C ARG A 365 -3.12 24.15 36.87
N LYS A 366 -3.16 25.11 35.95
CA LYS A 366 -2.59 24.96 34.65
C LYS A 366 -1.14 25.40 34.63
N HIS A 367 -0.25 24.53 34.22
CA HIS A 367 1.19 24.73 34.13
C HIS A 367 1.68 24.81 32.69
N LYS A 368 2.88 25.38 32.51
CA LYS A 368 3.61 25.43 31.26
C LYS A 368 4.96 24.72 31.44
N VAL A 369 5.32 23.82 30.52
CA VAL A 369 6.69 23.27 30.49
C VAL A 369 7.64 24.40 30.10
N ALA A 370 8.34 24.94 31.09
CA ALA A 370 9.24 26.06 30.91
C ALA A 370 10.56 25.63 30.28
N GLU A 371 11.07 24.48 30.73
CA GLU A 371 12.40 24.03 30.35
C GLU A 371 12.45 22.49 30.34
N ILE A 372 13.22 21.96 29.42
CA ILE A 372 13.66 20.58 29.40
C ILE A 372 15.19 20.65 29.42
N ALA A 373 15.80 20.16 30.49
CA ALA A 373 17.23 20.18 30.68
C ALA A 373 17.81 18.78 30.73
N PHE A 374 19.06 18.65 30.30
CA PHE A 374 19.81 17.41 30.33
C PHE A 374 21.04 17.65 31.21
N LYS A 375 21.32 16.72 32.12
CA LYS A 375 22.50 16.78 32.95
C LYS A 375 23.28 15.48 32.86
N GLY A 376 24.59 15.58 32.69
CA GLY A 376 25.47 14.41 32.53
C GLY A 376 25.61 13.90 31.09
N ASN A 377 25.05 14.59 30.09
CA ASN A 377 25.16 14.31 28.67
C ASN A 377 26.49 14.78 28.07
N ARG A 378 27.60 14.08 28.41
CA ARG A 378 28.95 14.49 27.95
C ARG A 378 29.21 14.20 26.47
N HIS A 379 28.52 13.20 25.91
CA HIS A 379 28.75 12.68 24.55
C HIS A 379 27.62 12.98 23.55
N ALA A 380 26.58 13.65 23.99
CA ALA A 380 25.42 13.97 23.13
C ALA A 380 25.06 15.45 23.24
N ASP A 381 24.81 16.09 22.09
CA ASP A 381 24.33 17.46 22.01
C ASP A 381 22.89 17.56 22.53
N GLU A 382 22.61 18.62 23.29
CA GLU A 382 21.26 18.83 23.86
C GLU A 382 20.17 18.89 22.79
N ASP A 383 20.44 19.52 21.64
CA ASP A 383 19.49 19.61 20.53
C ASP A 383 19.01 18.24 20.05
N LYS A 384 19.93 17.27 19.91
CA LYS A 384 19.61 15.89 19.51
C LYS A 384 18.80 15.16 20.58
N LEU A 385 19.10 15.43 21.85
CA LEU A 385 18.36 14.86 22.98
C LEU A 385 16.96 15.44 23.04
N GLU A 386 16.79 16.77 22.81
CA GLU A 386 15.49 17.43 22.78
C GLU A 386 14.60 16.92 21.63
N GLU A 387 15.19 16.58 20.47
CA GLU A 387 14.46 15.92 19.38
C GLU A 387 13.97 14.52 19.78
N THR A 388 14.74 13.80 20.59
CA THR A 388 14.49 12.40 20.95
C THR A 388 13.40 12.27 22.02
N VAL A 389 13.20 13.28 22.89
CA VAL A 389 12.22 13.21 23.96
C VAL A 389 10.79 13.47 23.48
N ALA A 390 9.85 12.71 24.04
CA ALA A 390 8.42 12.82 23.76
C ALA A 390 7.77 14.02 24.52
N VAL A 391 8.31 14.40 25.66
CA VAL A 391 7.95 15.65 26.37
C VAL A 391 8.37 16.83 25.51
N LYS A 392 7.53 17.88 25.43
CA LYS A 392 7.82 19.08 24.60
C LYS A 392 7.68 20.35 25.41
N LYS A 393 8.65 21.26 25.24
CA LYS A 393 8.69 22.60 25.82
C LYS A 393 7.51 23.44 25.34
N GLY A 394 7.00 24.31 26.20
CA GLY A 394 5.94 25.25 25.86
C GLY A 394 6.46 26.41 25.00
N SER A 395 5.68 26.79 23.97
CA SER A 395 5.94 27.92 23.10
C SER A 395 5.02 29.11 23.43
N PHE A 396 5.04 30.14 22.59
CA PHE A 396 4.10 31.27 22.72
C PHE A 396 2.63 30.85 22.58
N LEU A 397 2.36 29.86 21.73
CA LEU A 397 1.02 29.35 21.45
C LEU A 397 0.69 28.02 22.15
N SER A 398 1.62 27.41 22.87
CA SER A 398 1.46 26.09 23.47
C SER A 398 2.01 26.03 24.89
N HIS A 399 1.31 25.33 25.78
CA HIS A 399 1.79 25.05 27.15
C HIS A 399 2.84 23.93 27.19
N GLY A 400 3.20 23.35 26.04
CA GLY A 400 4.04 22.16 25.94
C GLY A 400 3.22 20.87 26.09
N LYS A 401 3.91 19.74 25.98
CA LYS A 401 3.32 18.40 26.18
C LYS A 401 4.03 17.71 27.31
N PHE A 402 3.31 17.39 28.37
CA PHE A 402 3.80 16.62 29.50
C PHE A 402 2.73 15.61 29.95
N SER A 403 3.12 14.42 30.25
CA SER A 403 2.37 13.45 31.05
C SER A 403 3.36 12.40 31.57
N ASN A 404 2.99 11.65 32.60
CA ASN A 404 3.81 10.53 33.08
C ASN A 404 4.13 9.53 31.97
N LYS A 405 3.18 9.26 31.07
CA LYS A 405 3.39 8.41 29.89
C LYS A 405 4.48 8.99 28.98
N LEU A 406 4.39 10.26 28.62
CA LEU A 406 5.38 10.92 27.76
C LEU A 406 6.75 11.00 28.43
N LEU A 407 6.79 11.17 29.75
CA LEU A 407 8.02 11.17 30.53
C LEU A 407 8.74 9.81 30.44
N GLN A 408 8.00 8.71 30.67
CA GLN A 408 8.54 7.36 30.54
C GLN A 408 8.97 7.01 29.11
N GLU A 409 8.20 7.45 28.13
CA GLU A 409 8.53 7.32 26.71
C GLU A 409 9.82 8.08 26.37
N SER A 410 10.00 9.28 26.93
CA SER A 410 11.23 10.06 26.76
C SER A 410 12.44 9.33 27.33
N VAL A 411 12.32 8.76 28.55
CA VAL A 411 13.39 7.95 29.16
C VAL A 411 13.73 6.75 28.28
N LYS A 412 12.73 6.06 27.77
CA LYS A 412 12.93 4.90 26.87
C LYS A 412 13.66 5.31 25.57
N ASN A 413 13.23 6.42 24.95
CA ASN A 413 13.82 6.91 23.71
C ASN A 413 15.27 7.37 23.91
N LEU A 414 15.53 8.13 24.98
CA LEU A 414 16.89 8.55 25.36
C LEU A 414 17.79 7.34 25.65
N LYS A 415 17.29 6.34 26.37
CA LYS A 415 18.03 5.11 26.62
C LYS A 415 18.40 4.39 25.33
N ALA A 416 17.45 4.25 24.42
CA ALA A 416 17.69 3.64 23.09
C ALA A 416 18.72 4.45 22.28
N PHE A 417 18.64 5.78 22.33
CA PHE A 417 19.62 6.66 21.67
C PHE A 417 21.04 6.44 22.18
N TYR A 418 21.24 6.44 23.51
CA TYR A 418 22.55 6.23 24.11
C TYR A 418 23.07 4.81 23.87
N GLN A 419 22.20 3.81 23.92
CA GLN A 419 22.56 2.42 23.60
C GLN A 419 23.03 2.29 22.14
N ASP A 420 22.43 3.03 21.19
CA ASP A 420 22.92 3.05 19.80
C ASP A 420 24.27 3.75 19.67
N GLN A 421 24.64 4.62 20.62
CA GLN A 421 25.96 5.26 20.72
C GLN A 421 26.97 4.47 21.58
N GLY A 422 26.65 3.23 21.95
CA GLY A 422 27.57 2.34 22.66
C GLY A 422 27.52 2.42 24.19
N PHE A 423 26.61 3.17 24.77
CA PHE A 423 26.46 3.28 26.21
C PHE A 423 25.47 2.22 26.72
N GLU A 424 25.95 0.98 26.87
CA GLU A 424 25.07 -0.15 27.23
C GLU A 424 24.44 0.01 28.61
N GLN A 425 25.18 0.58 29.57
CA GLN A 425 24.82 0.71 30.99
C GLN A 425 24.19 2.07 31.32
N VAL A 426 23.73 2.83 30.31
CA VAL A 426 23.14 4.15 30.55
C VAL A 426 21.94 4.08 31.50
N SER A 427 21.96 4.91 32.51
CA SER A 427 20.85 5.10 33.44
C SER A 427 20.32 6.52 33.32
N ILE A 428 19.00 6.65 33.16
CA ILE A 428 18.36 7.95 32.98
C ILE A 428 17.23 8.07 33.98
N THR A 429 17.33 9.07 34.84
CA THR A 429 16.32 9.36 35.85
C THR A 429 15.72 10.74 35.59
N PRO A 430 14.41 10.80 35.35
CA PRO A 430 13.74 12.07 35.15
C PRO A 430 13.43 12.73 36.50
N GLU A 431 13.73 14.00 36.63
CA GLU A 431 13.37 14.86 37.74
C GLU A 431 12.40 15.92 37.28
N VAL A 432 11.28 16.08 37.97
CA VAL A 432 10.26 17.05 37.63
C VAL A 432 10.11 18.01 38.82
N VAL A 433 10.41 19.29 38.59
CA VAL A 433 10.26 20.34 39.58
C VAL A 433 9.11 21.25 39.17
N ASP A 434 8.09 21.29 40.02
CA ASP A 434 6.94 22.19 39.84
C ASP A 434 7.16 23.47 40.61
N LYS A 435 7.28 24.58 39.87
CA LYS A 435 7.28 25.94 40.42
C LYS A 435 6.12 26.72 39.78
N GLU A 436 4.93 26.58 40.34
CA GLU A 436 3.72 27.20 39.78
C GLU A 436 3.96 28.61 39.17
N PRO A 437 3.50 28.86 37.93
CA PRO A 437 2.79 28.00 36.98
C PRO A 437 3.74 27.30 35.97
N LYS A 438 4.97 27.04 36.33
CA LYS A 438 6.02 26.50 35.44
C LYS A 438 6.52 25.14 35.90
N ILE A 439 6.68 24.21 34.97
CA ILE A 439 7.33 22.93 35.19
C ILE A 439 8.68 22.89 34.50
N TYR A 440 9.64 22.37 35.21
CA TYR A 440 11.00 22.11 34.77
C TYR A 440 11.22 20.60 34.78
N VAL A 441 11.62 20.05 33.63
CA VAL A 441 11.91 18.63 33.50
C VAL A 441 13.39 18.48 33.25
N THR A 442 14.07 17.80 34.15
CA THR A 442 15.51 17.52 34.04
C THR A 442 15.72 16.02 33.89
N PHE A 443 16.40 15.60 32.85
CA PHE A 443 16.85 14.23 32.69
C PHE A 443 18.28 14.12 33.22
N GLN A 444 18.43 13.44 34.38
CA GLN A 444 19.73 13.10 34.94
C GLN A 444 20.25 11.86 34.20
N ILE A 445 21.33 12.02 33.47
CA ILE A 445 21.89 11.00 32.61
C ILE A 445 23.22 10.54 33.20
N ALA A 446 23.29 9.27 33.56
CA ALA A 446 24.53 8.60 33.89
C ALA A 446 24.88 7.71 32.71
N GLU A 447 25.72 8.24 31.81
CA GLU A 447 26.02 7.59 30.53
C GLU A 447 26.71 6.22 30.74
N GLY A 448 27.53 6.10 31.78
CA GLY A 448 28.38 4.93 31.99
C GLY A 448 29.56 4.90 31.02
N PRO A 449 30.28 3.81 30.96
CA PRO A 449 31.38 3.65 30.01
C PRO A 449 30.84 3.38 28.60
N GLN A 450 31.46 4.03 27.62
CA GLN A 450 31.15 3.78 26.19
C GLN A 450 31.86 2.51 25.73
N THR A 451 31.14 1.58 25.19
CA THR A 451 31.66 0.37 24.56
C THR A 451 32.05 0.66 23.12
N LEU A 452 33.32 0.50 22.79
CA LEU A 452 33.86 0.71 21.46
C LEU A 452 34.29 -0.61 20.82
N VAL A 453 34.14 -0.68 19.50
CA VAL A 453 34.62 -1.82 18.72
C VAL A 453 36.14 -1.68 18.50
N THR A 454 36.87 -2.68 18.94
CA THR A 454 38.33 -2.75 18.75
C THR A 454 38.63 -3.33 17.37
N ASN A 455 38.00 -4.44 17.04
CA ASN A 455 38.26 -5.12 15.78
C ASN A 455 36.96 -5.69 15.19
N LEU A 456 36.85 -5.68 13.84
CA LEU A 456 35.81 -6.32 13.06
C LEU A 456 36.43 -7.41 12.21
N GLN A 457 36.05 -8.66 12.45
CA GLN A 457 36.45 -9.81 11.66
C GLN A 457 35.27 -10.42 10.92
N LEU A 458 35.56 -10.90 9.72
CA LEU A 458 34.67 -11.75 8.94
C LEU A 458 35.35 -13.12 8.83
N GLU A 459 34.63 -14.17 9.14
CA GLU A 459 35.10 -15.55 9.06
C GLU A 459 34.17 -16.37 8.19
N GLY A 460 34.74 -17.27 7.36
CA GLY A 460 33.95 -18.12 6.47
C GLY A 460 33.52 -17.46 5.16
N ASN A 461 33.96 -16.24 4.88
CA ASN A 461 33.67 -15.53 3.63
C ASN A 461 34.65 -15.90 2.49
N ASN A 462 34.52 -17.12 1.98
CA ASN A 462 35.40 -17.64 0.93
C ASN A 462 35.02 -17.13 -0.47
N ALA A 463 33.75 -16.96 -0.72
CA ALA A 463 33.22 -16.50 -2.03
C ALA A 463 33.39 -15.00 -2.25
N PHE A 464 33.42 -14.19 -1.21
CA PHE A 464 33.49 -12.73 -1.31
C PHE A 464 34.57 -12.13 -0.43
N SER A 465 35.30 -11.18 -0.96
CA SER A 465 36.23 -10.38 -0.16
C SER A 465 35.48 -9.47 0.83
N LYS A 466 36.15 -9.07 1.91
CA LYS A 466 35.60 -8.08 2.87
C LYS A 466 35.15 -6.80 2.19
N ALA A 467 35.85 -6.35 1.16
CA ALA A 467 35.49 -5.16 0.40
C ALA A 467 34.18 -5.35 -0.40
N ALA A 468 33.96 -6.52 -0.99
CA ALA A 468 32.73 -6.84 -1.71
C ALA A 468 31.51 -6.95 -0.79
N LEU A 469 31.72 -7.40 0.44
CA LEU A 469 30.66 -7.50 1.48
C LEU A 469 30.40 -6.15 2.15
N SER A 470 31.29 -5.16 1.98
CA SER A 470 31.15 -3.87 2.62
C SER A 470 30.07 -3.04 1.92
N PRO A 471 29.10 -2.48 2.65
CA PRO A 471 28.11 -1.57 2.08
C PRO A 471 28.73 -0.32 1.47
N SER A 472 28.03 0.33 0.56
CA SER A 472 28.35 1.68 0.12
C SER A 472 28.44 2.61 1.34
N GLY A 473 29.65 3.14 1.65
CA GLY A 473 29.92 3.92 2.86
C GLY A 473 30.54 3.13 4.03
N GLY A 474 30.83 1.82 3.84
CA GLY A 474 31.49 0.99 4.84
C GLY A 474 30.53 0.34 5.84
N PHE A 475 31.08 -0.51 6.68
CA PHE A 475 30.33 -1.11 7.80
C PHE A 475 30.04 -0.06 8.88
N LEU A 476 28.87 -0.14 9.49
CA LEU A 476 28.52 0.68 10.67
C LEU A 476 29.39 0.28 11.88
N ILE A 477 29.70 -1.02 11.98
CA ILE A 477 30.62 -1.59 12.95
C ILE A 477 32.03 -1.59 12.34
N ARG A 478 32.91 -0.76 12.93
CA ARG A 478 34.33 -0.63 12.50
C ARG A 478 35.19 -0.29 13.71
N SER A 479 36.49 -0.49 13.61
CA SER A 479 37.43 -0.12 14.68
C SER A 479 37.25 1.34 15.11
N GLY A 480 37.15 1.57 16.40
CA GLY A 480 36.86 2.87 17.01
C GLY A 480 35.39 3.33 16.97
N ALA A 481 34.50 2.60 16.28
CA ALA A 481 33.06 2.94 16.27
C ALA A 481 32.37 2.47 17.55
N PRO A 482 31.31 3.17 18.01
CA PRO A 482 30.48 2.73 19.10
C PRO A 482 29.81 1.39 18.78
N TYR A 483 29.86 0.49 19.75
CA TYR A 483 29.16 -0.80 19.66
C TYR A 483 27.66 -0.62 19.89
N SER A 484 26.86 -1.18 19.01
CA SER A 484 25.41 -1.26 19.17
C SER A 484 24.87 -2.55 18.55
N PRO A 485 24.04 -3.33 19.28
CA PRO A 485 23.37 -4.51 18.70
C PRO A 485 22.55 -4.18 17.45
N GLY A 486 21.95 -2.98 17.39
CA GLY A 486 21.22 -2.51 16.23
C GLY A 486 22.09 -2.29 14.98
N ARG A 487 23.29 -1.74 15.15
CA ARG A 487 24.28 -1.56 14.06
C ARG A 487 24.82 -2.91 13.59
N VAL A 488 25.12 -3.81 14.53
CA VAL A 488 25.53 -5.18 14.22
C VAL A 488 24.47 -5.90 13.38
N ALA A 489 23.20 -5.81 13.78
CA ALA A 489 22.11 -6.44 13.05
C ALA A 489 21.93 -5.84 11.62
N LYS A 490 22.11 -4.53 11.47
CA LYS A 490 22.04 -3.86 10.17
C LYS A 490 23.18 -4.31 9.24
N ASP A 491 24.41 -4.38 9.73
CA ASP A 491 25.56 -4.85 8.93
C ASP A 491 25.41 -6.33 8.58
N ARG A 492 24.99 -7.18 9.55
CA ARG A 492 24.66 -8.58 9.30
C ARG A 492 23.62 -8.74 8.19
N GLY A 493 22.54 -7.95 8.24
CA GLY A 493 21.50 -7.99 7.20
C GLY A 493 22.02 -7.61 5.83
N LYS A 494 22.94 -6.65 5.74
CA LYS A 494 23.56 -6.25 4.47
C LYS A 494 24.52 -7.32 3.93
N ILE A 495 25.32 -7.93 4.79
CA ILE A 495 26.18 -9.07 4.41
C ILE A 495 25.32 -10.19 3.84
N LEU A 496 24.28 -10.59 4.57
CA LEU A 496 23.37 -11.65 4.13
C LEU A 496 22.70 -11.31 2.79
N ALA A 497 22.28 -10.06 2.59
CA ALA A 497 21.67 -9.64 1.33
C ALA A 497 22.62 -9.83 0.13
N VAL A 498 23.93 -9.56 0.28
CA VAL A 498 24.91 -9.80 -0.79
C VAL A 498 24.95 -11.28 -1.16
N TYR A 499 24.98 -12.19 -0.18
CA TYR A 499 24.98 -13.63 -0.43
C TYR A 499 23.71 -14.09 -1.15
N LEU A 500 22.54 -13.66 -0.65
CA LEU A 500 21.24 -14.00 -1.23
C LEU A 500 21.10 -13.49 -2.67
N ASP A 501 21.67 -12.31 -2.97
CA ASP A 501 21.65 -11.75 -4.32
C ASP A 501 22.60 -12.46 -5.30
N HIS A 502 23.55 -13.21 -4.77
CA HIS A 502 24.49 -14.01 -5.59
C HIS A 502 24.17 -15.52 -5.58
N GLY A 503 22.97 -15.91 -5.13
CA GLY A 503 22.49 -17.29 -5.22
C GLY A 503 22.88 -18.18 -4.04
N TYR A 504 23.43 -17.65 -2.97
CA TYR A 504 23.72 -18.40 -1.74
C TYR A 504 22.50 -18.37 -0.81
N LEU A 505 21.43 -19.06 -1.19
CA LEU A 505 20.12 -18.91 -0.54
C LEU A 505 20.06 -19.58 0.85
N THR A 506 20.99 -20.44 1.18
CA THR A 506 21.15 -21.06 2.51
C THR A 506 22.17 -20.34 3.39
N ALA A 507 22.74 -19.25 2.89
CA ALA A 507 23.70 -18.47 3.66
C ALA A 507 23.13 -18.04 5.01
N ASN A 508 23.97 -18.14 6.03
CA ASN A 508 23.66 -17.72 7.38
C ASN A 508 24.81 -16.91 7.96
N VAL A 509 24.49 -15.85 8.67
CA VAL A 509 25.49 -14.99 9.31
C VAL A 509 25.21 -14.94 10.80
N LYS A 510 26.04 -15.60 11.57
CA LYS A 510 26.04 -15.57 13.03
C LYS A 510 26.94 -14.44 13.50
N THR A 511 26.61 -13.83 14.61
CA THR A 511 27.40 -12.76 15.19
C THR A 511 27.93 -13.19 16.53
N GLN A 512 29.22 -13.07 16.74
CA GLN A 512 29.86 -13.24 18.04
C GLN A 512 30.45 -11.91 18.50
N VAL A 513 30.19 -11.56 19.73
CA VAL A 513 30.74 -10.36 20.38
C VAL A 513 31.57 -10.82 21.59
N GLN A 514 32.85 -10.52 21.56
CA GLN A 514 33.81 -10.93 22.59
C GLN A 514 34.40 -9.67 23.22
N ARG A 515 34.42 -9.62 24.55
CA ARG A 515 35.11 -8.54 25.26
C ARG A 515 36.63 -8.74 25.17
N VAL A 516 37.33 -7.64 25.05
CA VAL A 516 38.81 -7.66 24.93
C VAL A 516 39.44 -7.72 26.33
N GLY A 517 39.93 -8.88 26.71
CA GLY A 517 40.51 -9.08 28.04
C GLY A 517 39.52 -8.79 29.18
N ASN A 518 39.97 -8.05 30.18
CA ASN A 518 39.13 -7.60 31.30
C ASN A 518 38.53 -6.20 31.09
N ASP A 519 38.66 -5.61 29.90
CA ASP A 519 38.15 -4.28 29.64
C ASP A 519 36.68 -4.34 29.20
N PRO A 520 35.73 -3.86 30.04
CA PRO A 520 34.31 -3.86 29.71
C PRO A 520 33.93 -2.87 28.59
N THR A 521 34.86 -1.96 28.24
CA THR A 521 34.61 -0.88 27.26
C THR A 521 35.04 -1.23 25.84
N ARG A 522 35.63 -2.42 25.64
CA ARG A 522 36.14 -2.84 24.34
C ARG A 522 35.60 -4.19 23.90
N VAL A 523 35.13 -4.26 22.68
CA VAL A 523 34.59 -5.49 22.10
C VAL A 523 35.20 -5.78 20.73
N ASN A 524 35.43 -7.05 20.45
CA ASN A 524 35.66 -7.56 19.11
C ASN A 524 34.33 -8.12 18.57
N VAL A 525 34.00 -7.78 17.32
CA VAL A 525 32.82 -8.29 16.64
C VAL A 525 33.27 -9.21 15.52
N VAL A 526 32.77 -10.45 15.53
CA VAL A 526 33.06 -11.44 14.50
C VAL A 526 31.76 -11.81 13.82
N TYR A 527 31.69 -11.63 12.50
CA TYR A 527 30.64 -12.19 11.68
C TYR A 527 31.08 -13.54 11.14
N GLN A 528 30.50 -14.60 11.67
CA GLN A 528 30.73 -15.96 11.22
C GLN A 528 29.74 -16.27 10.12
N ILE A 529 30.24 -16.53 8.92
CA ILE A 529 29.48 -16.73 7.71
C ILE A 529 29.51 -18.20 7.33
N GLU A 530 28.36 -18.80 7.26
CA GLU A 530 28.12 -20.12 6.70
C GLU A 530 27.51 -19.90 5.30
N GLU A 531 28.34 -19.92 4.25
CA GLU A 531 27.92 -19.50 2.90
C GLU A 531 26.88 -20.44 2.27
N GLY A 532 27.00 -21.75 2.54
CA GLY A 532 26.25 -22.78 1.83
C GLY A 532 26.70 -22.94 0.38
N GLN A 533 25.90 -23.61 -0.43
CA GLN A 533 26.16 -23.81 -1.86
C GLN A 533 25.56 -22.65 -2.68
N GLN A 534 26.29 -22.20 -3.70
CA GLN A 534 25.73 -21.29 -4.70
C GLN A 534 24.76 -22.06 -5.59
N VAL A 535 23.53 -21.57 -5.69
CA VAL A 535 22.50 -22.15 -6.55
C VAL A 535 22.38 -21.35 -7.83
N ARG A 536 22.35 -22.05 -8.97
CA ARG A 536 22.13 -21.46 -10.30
C ARG A 536 20.76 -21.84 -10.84
N ILE A 537 20.26 -21.04 -11.76
CA ILE A 537 19.02 -21.32 -12.47
C ILE A 537 19.33 -22.33 -13.59
N ASP A 538 18.85 -23.55 -13.46
CA ASP A 538 18.94 -24.58 -14.51
C ASP A 538 17.89 -24.32 -15.60
N GLN A 539 16.64 -24.13 -15.20
CA GLN A 539 15.52 -23.93 -16.11
C GLN A 539 14.55 -22.87 -15.55
N VAL A 540 13.80 -22.20 -16.43
CA VAL A 540 12.73 -21.25 -16.05
C VAL A 540 11.38 -21.80 -16.52
N ALA A 541 10.56 -22.26 -15.58
CA ALA A 541 9.19 -22.70 -15.84
C ALA A 541 8.22 -21.52 -15.74
N MET A 542 7.35 -21.34 -16.72
CA MET A 542 6.33 -20.30 -16.74
C MET A 542 4.95 -20.94 -16.80
N ILE A 543 4.17 -20.83 -15.71
CA ILE A 543 2.89 -21.52 -15.58
C ILE A 543 1.74 -20.58 -15.20
N GLY A 544 0.52 -20.98 -15.48
CA GLY A 544 -0.71 -20.25 -15.12
C GLY A 544 -1.18 -19.24 -16.16
N HIS A 545 -0.35 -18.90 -17.14
CA HIS A 545 -0.77 -18.09 -18.28
C HIS A 545 -1.69 -18.87 -19.22
N LYS A 546 -2.73 -18.21 -19.72
CA LYS A 546 -3.68 -18.81 -20.70
C LYS A 546 -3.70 -18.04 -22.01
N ARG A 547 -3.60 -16.72 -21.93
CA ARG A 547 -3.69 -15.79 -23.04
C ARG A 547 -2.40 -15.03 -23.25
N THR A 548 -1.72 -14.71 -22.14
CA THR A 548 -0.46 -13.97 -22.17
C THR A 548 0.60 -14.83 -22.87
N GLN A 549 1.26 -14.25 -23.84
CA GLN A 549 2.32 -14.95 -24.57
C GLN A 549 3.51 -15.17 -23.63
N PRO A 550 4.11 -16.38 -23.59
CA PRO A 550 5.24 -16.70 -22.69
C PRO A 550 6.40 -15.72 -22.79
N ARG A 551 6.67 -15.23 -24.01
CA ARG A 551 7.73 -14.24 -24.26
C ARG A 551 7.55 -12.93 -23.49
N ILE A 552 6.30 -12.52 -23.16
CA ILE A 552 6.05 -11.33 -22.33
C ILE A 552 6.47 -11.61 -20.89
N ILE A 553 6.12 -12.78 -20.37
CA ILE A 553 6.47 -13.21 -19.00
C ILE A 553 7.99 -13.30 -18.89
N ALA A 554 8.65 -14.00 -19.82
CA ALA A 554 10.10 -14.17 -19.83
C ALA A 554 10.84 -12.83 -19.90
N ARG A 555 10.37 -11.92 -20.77
CA ARG A 555 10.95 -10.58 -20.90
C ARG A 555 10.80 -9.75 -19.63
N THR A 556 9.65 -9.85 -18.97
CA THR A 556 9.36 -9.07 -17.76
C THR A 556 10.09 -9.63 -16.55
N ALA A 557 10.13 -10.96 -16.40
CA ALA A 557 10.82 -11.61 -15.30
C ALA A 557 12.36 -11.48 -15.41
N GLN A 558 12.91 -11.40 -16.63
CA GLN A 558 14.35 -11.22 -16.90
C GLN A 558 15.24 -12.30 -16.23
N LEU A 559 14.69 -13.48 -15.96
CA LEU A 559 15.42 -14.63 -15.45
C LEU A 559 16.13 -15.33 -16.60
N ARG A 560 17.38 -15.75 -16.38
CA ARG A 560 18.20 -16.46 -17.37
C ARG A 560 18.79 -17.70 -16.75
N THR A 561 18.85 -18.77 -17.52
CA THR A 561 19.58 -19.99 -17.16
C THR A 561 21.06 -19.71 -16.95
N GLU A 562 21.74 -20.58 -16.24
CA GLU A 562 23.16 -20.52 -15.88
C GLU A 562 23.55 -19.26 -15.03
N THR A 563 22.59 -18.44 -14.61
CA THR A 563 22.85 -17.32 -13.71
C THR A 563 22.55 -17.69 -12.25
N PRO A 564 23.21 -17.06 -11.27
CA PRO A 564 22.88 -17.28 -9.86
C PRO A 564 21.41 -17.00 -9.57
N LEU A 565 20.79 -17.86 -8.76
CA LEU A 565 19.40 -17.74 -8.30
C LEU A 565 19.31 -16.64 -7.23
N SER A 566 19.29 -15.39 -7.68
CA SER A 566 19.28 -14.19 -6.82
C SER A 566 17.90 -13.94 -6.24
N GLN A 567 17.80 -13.86 -4.90
CA GLN A 567 16.55 -13.55 -4.22
C GLN A 567 16.02 -12.15 -4.61
N GLY A 568 16.91 -11.17 -4.73
CA GLY A 568 16.52 -9.82 -5.16
C GLY A 568 15.95 -9.79 -6.59
N LYS A 569 16.54 -10.58 -7.51
CA LYS A 569 15.99 -10.70 -8.88
C LYS A 569 14.65 -11.43 -8.91
N LEU A 570 14.45 -12.46 -8.09
CA LEU A 570 13.14 -13.13 -7.98
C LEU A 570 12.06 -12.16 -7.52
N LEU A 571 12.29 -11.40 -6.44
CA LEU A 571 11.36 -10.39 -5.93
C LEU A 571 11.13 -9.24 -6.93
N ALA A 572 12.18 -8.78 -7.60
CA ALA A 572 12.06 -7.75 -8.65
C ALA A 572 11.23 -8.27 -9.83
N SER A 573 11.44 -9.52 -10.26
CA SER A 573 10.65 -10.16 -11.32
C SER A 573 9.16 -10.23 -10.95
N GLU A 574 8.86 -10.62 -9.74
CA GLU A 574 7.49 -10.65 -9.23
C GLU A 574 6.85 -9.26 -9.25
N SER A 575 7.55 -8.24 -8.76
CA SER A 575 7.09 -6.85 -8.78
C SER A 575 6.85 -6.34 -10.21
N GLU A 576 7.75 -6.65 -11.15
CA GLU A 576 7.58 -6.24 -12.55
C GLU A 576 6.41 -6.93 -13.24
N LEU A 577 6.14 -8.20 -12.91
CA LEU A 577 4.95 -8.89 -13.41
C LEU A 577 3.66 -8.24 -12.89
N TYR A 578 3.60 -7.82 -11.63
CA TYR A 578 2.48 -7.05 -11.09
C TYR A 578 2.32 -5.69 -11.78
N ASN A 579 3.42 -5.01 -12.08
CA ASN A 579 3.42 -3.70 -12.73
C ASN A 579 2.84 -3.71 -14.15
N LEU A 580 2.81 -4.86 -14.83
CA LEU A 580 2.12 -5.00 -16.12
C LEU A 580 0.60 -4.79 -16.02
N GLY A 581 0.01 -4.91 -14.82
CA GLY A 581 -1.43 -4.72 -14.58
C GLY A 581 -2.35 -5.78 -15.22
N ILE A 582 -1.78 -6.82 -15.82
CA ILE A 582 -2.52 -7.93 -16.46
C ILE A 582 -2.61 -9.17 -15.58
N PHE A 583 -1.87 -9.22 -14.49
CA PHE A 583 -1.90 -10.27 -13.48
C PHE A 583 -2.50 -9.73 -12.18
N ASP A 584 -3.38 -10.48 -11.55
CA ASP A 584 -3.88 -10.18 -10.21
C ASP A 584 -3.16 -10.99 -9.13
N TRP A 585 -2.32 -11.93 -9.55
CA TRP A 585 -1.38 -12.65 -8.72
C TRP A 585 -0.19 -13.12 -9.54
N ALA A 586 1.00 -13.01 -8.97
CA ALA A 586 2.25 -13.57 -9.48
C ALA A 586 3.09 -14.05 -8.28
N SER A 587 3.87 -15.08 -8.50
CA SER A 587 4.87 -15.61 -7.56
C SER A 587 6.07 -16.09 -8.35
N VAL A 588 7.26 -15.73 -7.91
CA VAL A 588 8.50 -16.11 -8.58
C VAL A 588 9.47 -16.67 -7.53
N GLY A 589 9.82 -17.93 -7.68
CA GLY A 589 10.67 -18.62 -6.69
C GLY A 589 11.25 -19.92 -7.21
N PRO A 590 12.09 -20.60 -6.42
CA PRO A 590 12.53 -21.95 -6.75
C PRO A 590 11.34 -22.93 -6.69
N ARG A 591 11.42 -24.02 -7.42
CA ARG A 591 10.40 -25.06 -7.43
C ARG A 591 10.23 -25.74 -6.07
N ARG A 592 11.34 -25.98 -5.38
CA ARG A 592 11.41 -26.66 -4.08
C ARG A 592 12.29 -25.89 -3.12
N PRO A 593 12.23 -26.18 -1.82
CA PRO A 593 13.11 -25.58 -0.83
C PRO A 593 14.58 -25.79 -1.17
N ILE A 594 15.39 -24.76 -0.98
CA ILE A 594 16.82 -24.84 -1.18
C ILE A 594 17.48 -25.51 0.03
N THR A 595 18.25 -26.57 -0.22
CA THR A 595 19.04 -27.27 0.80
C THR A 595 20.51 -27.31 0.40
N ASN A 596 20.93 -28.31 -0.37
CA ASN A 596 22.33 -28.51 -0.78
C ASN A 596 22.52 -28.62 -2.31
N GLN A 597 21.49 -28.31 -3.10
CA GLN A 597 21.59 -28.33 -4.57
C GLN A 597 22.37 -27.12 -5.09
N THR A 598 23.10 -27.36 -6.20
CA THR A 598 23.84 -26.34 -6.96
C THR A 598 22.99 -25.72 -8.08
N ASP A 599 22.00 -26.47 -8.55
CA ASP A 599 21.13 -26.05 -9.65
C ASP A 599 19.66 -26.25 -9.27
N GLU A 600 18.82 -25.29 -9.65
CA GLU A 600 17.41 -25.32 -9.32
C GLU A 600 16.58 -24.63 -10.39
N GLU A 601 15.38 -25.13 -10.60
CA GLU A 601 14.41 -24.55 -11.50
C GLU A 601 13.73 -23.33 -10.87
N ALA A 602 13.75 -22.21 -11.60
CA ALA A 602 12.98 -21.03 -11.24
C ALA A 602 11.56 -21.13 -11.82
N VAL A 603 10.55 -21.06 -10.97
CA VAL A 603 9.14 -21.15 -11.38
C VAL A 603 8.49 -19.78 -11.31
N VAL A 604 7.95 -19.32 -12.44
CA VAL A 604 7.15 -18.11 -12.57
C VAL A 604 5.69 -18.53 -12.66
N LYS A 605 4.96 -18.36 -11.55
CA LYS A 605 3.53 -18.65 -11.45
C LYS A 605 2.75 -17.38 -11.64
N VAL A 606 1.75 -17.35 -12.53
CA VAL A 606 0.92 -16.16 -12.75
C VAL A 606 -0.56 -16.52 -12.79
N HIS A 607 -1.40 -15.59 -12.33
CA HIS A 607 -2.84 -15.66 -12.54
C HIS A 607 -3.30 -14.40 -13.27
N GLU A 608 -3.94 -14.59 -14.44
CA GLU A 608 -4.37 -13.48 -15.29
C GLU A 608 -5.58 -12.75 -14.70
N ALA A 609 -5.47 -11.43 -14.56
CA ALA A 609 -6.54 -10.55 -14.12
C ALA A 609 -7.76 -10.59 -15.07
N LYS A 610 -8.89 -10.10 -14.59
CA LYS A 610 -10.09 -9.96 -15.42
C LYS A 610 -9.78 -9.07 -16.61
N ARG A 611 -10.04 -9.60 -17.81
CA ARG A 611 -9.76 -8.92 -19.09
C ARG A 611 -10.52 -7.62 -19.24
N ASN A 612 -11.82 -7.63 -18.91
CA ASN A 612 -12.70 -6.49 -19.02
C ASN A 612 -13.05 -5.98 -17.62
N THR A 613 -12.90 -4.68 -17.42
CA THR A 613 -13.31 -3.99 -16.20
C THR A 613 -14.23 -2.83 -16.60
N MET A 614 -15.35 -2.69 -15.90
CA MET A 614 -16.25 -1.55 -16.01
C MET A 614 -16.28 -0.86 -14.66
N SER A 615 -16.03 0.45 -14.64
CA SER A 615 -16.22 1.31 -13.50
C SER A 615 -17.22 2.41 -13.82
N TYR A 616 -18.04 2.75 -12.85
CA TYR A 616 -18.97 3.86 -12.95
C TYR A 616 -18.97 4.63 -11.65
N GLY A 617 -19.09 5.93 -11.74
CA GLY A 617 -19.12 6.83 -10.60
C GLY A 617 -20.23 7.86 -10.76
N PHE A 618 -20.88 8.15 -9.62
CA PHE A 618 -21.82 9.25 -9.50
C PHE A 618 -21.39 10.10 -8.32
N GLY A 619 -21.38 11.42 -8.51
CA GLY A 619 -20.92 12.36 -7.50
C GLY A 619 -21.50 13.74 -7.71
N LEU A 620 -21.09 14.63 -6.82
CA LEU A 620 -21.35 16.06 -6.92
C LEU A 620 -20.03 16.75 -7.24
N GLU A 621 -20.04 17.62 -8.20
CA GLU A 621 -18.94 18.50 -8.56
C GLU A 621 -19.22 19.88 -7.97
N ILE A 622 -18.24 20.38 -7.20
CA ILE A 622 -18.25 21.77 -6.72
C ILE A 622 -17.21 22.50 -7.54
N SER A 623 -17.64 23.31 -8.47
CA SER A 623 -16.74 24.06 -9.33
C SER A 623 -17.07 25.54 -9.34
N ARG A 624 -16.04 26.36 -9.61
CA ARG A 624 -16.17 27.76 -9.95
C ARG A 624 -16.12 27.89 -11.45
N ARG A 625 -17.10 28.60 -12.02
CA ARG A 625 -17.07 28.97 -13.42
C ARG A 625 -16.03 30.08 -13.60
N GLY A 626 -15.04 29.88 -14.45
CA GLY A 626 -13.95 30.82 -14.65
C GLY A 626 -12.71 30.48 -13.81
N GLY A 627 -12.02 29.42 -14.14
CA GLY A 627 -10.76 29.01 -13.54
C GLY A 627 -9.97 28.13 -14.51
N ASN A 628 -8.64 28.19 -14.38
CA ASN A 628 -7.75 27.32 -15.16
C ASN A 628 -8.08 25.86 -14.97
N VAL A 629 -8.13 25.13 -16.06
CA VAL A 629 -7.81 23.70 -16.04
C VAL A 629 -6.28 23.62 -16.07
N PRO A 630 -5.61 23.25 -14.98
CA PRO A 630 -4.17 23.09 -15.03
C PRO A 630 -3.83 22.00 -16.03
N GLY A 631 -2.87 22.27 -16.92
CA GLY A 631 -2.15 21.20 -17.59
C GLY A 631 -1.59 20.31 -16.48
N GLY A 632 -1.97 19.05 -16.45
CA GLY A 632 -1.57 18.12 -15.40
C GLY A 632 -1.45 16.71 -15.93
N THR A 633 -0.68 15.92 -15.25
CA THR A 633 -0.58 14.48 -15.49
C THR A 633 -1.67 13.77 -14.68
N ILE A 634 -2.56 13.07 -15.37
CA ILE A 634 -3.54 12.19 -14.73
C ILE A 634 -2.88 10.80 -14.63
N ALA A 635 -2.57 10.37 -13.43
CA ALA A 635 -2.10 9.01 -13.17
C ALA A 635 -3.30 8.10 -12.90
N VAL A 636 -3.56 7.17 -13.80
CA VAL A 636 -4.52 6.08 -13.57
C VAL A 636 -3.69 4.84 -13.23
N PRO A 637 -3.97 4.14 -12.11
CA PRO A 637 -3.23 2.93 -11.76
C PRO A 637 -3.24 1.90 -12.90
N GLY A 638 -2.05 1.53 -13.39
CA GLY A 638 -1.88 0.57 -14.50
C GLY A 638 -1.91 1.18 -15.90
N LEU A 639 -1.94 2.51 -16.03
CA LEU A 639 -1.75 3.23 -17.30
C LEU A 639 -0.59 4.23 -17.19
N PRO A 640 0.13 4.51 -18.29
CA PRO A 640 1.08 5.62 -18.31
C PRO A 640 0.38 6.94 -17.98
N THR A 641 1.11 7.86 -17.36
CA THR A 641 0.60 9.19 -17.03
C THR A 641 0.14 9.95 -18.28
N ILE A 642 -1.10 10.40 -18.30
CA ILE A 642 -1.66 11.21 -19.37
C ILE A 642 -1.38 12.67 -19.06
N SER A 643 -0.56 13.34 -19.88
CA SER A 643 -0.39 14.78 -19.79
C SER A 643 -1.47 15.50 -20.58
N THR A 644 -2.23 16.37 -19.93
CA THR A 644 -3.19 17.26 -20.60
C THR A 644 -2.62 18.66 -20.67
N ASN A 645 -2.65 19.28 -21.83
CA ASN A 645 -2.32 20.70 -21.98
C ASN A 645 -3.47 21.53 -21.38
N GLY A 646 -3.14 22.47 -20.49
CA GLY A 646 -4.13 23.37 -19.92
C GLY A 646 -4.71 24.32 -20.95
N ALA A 647 -6.00 24.59 -20.88
CA ALA A 647 -6.65 25.67 -21.62
C ALA A 647 -7.17 26.73 -20.63
N THR A 648 -7.03 27.96 -21.00
CA THR A 648 -7.25 29.11 -20.13
C THR A 648 -8.34 30.04 -20.61
N VAL A 649 -9.13 30.61 -19.69
CA VAL A 649 -9.60 32.01 -19.68
C VAL A 649 -10.50 32.34 -18.47
N ALA A 650 -10.36 33.53 -17.88
CA ALA A 650 -11.15 34.11 -16.79
C ALA A 650 -12.36 34.92 -17.30
N PRO A 651 -13.35 35.31 -16.54
CA PRO A 651 -13.36 35.84 -15.17
C PRO A 651 -14.13 34.97 -14.14
N SER A 652 -13.95 35.24 -12.84
CA SER A 652 -14.51 34.49 -11.74
C SER A 652 -16.01 34.71 -11.57
N GLU A 653 -16.77 33.64 -11.62
CA GLU A 653 -18.19 33.62 -11.27
C GLU A 653 -18.49 32.66 -10.10
N ALA A 654 -19.76 32.67 -9.67
CA ALA A 654 -20.25 31.96 -8.52
C ALA A 654 -19.89 30.46 -8.50
N THR A 655 -19.51 29.97 -7.34
CA THR A 655 -19.38 28.54 -7.07
C THR A 655 -20.74 27.86 -7.22
N PHE A 656 -20.82 26.79 -7.95
CA PHE A 656 -22.04 25.99 -8.06
C PHE A 656 -21.74 24.50 -7.80
N VAL A 657 -22.80 23.79 -7.47
CA VAL A 657 -22.78 22.35 -7.25
C VAL A 657 -23.56 21.69 -8.37
N SER A 658 -22.95 20.73 -9.05
CA SER A 658 -23.61 20.01 -10.13
C SER A 658 -23.44 18.50 -10.00
N PRO A 659 -24.39 17.68 -10.50
CA PRO A 659 -24.19 16.26 -10.60
C PRO A 659 -23.10 15.94 -11.63
N ARG A 660 -22.29 14.92 -11.34
CA ARG A 660 -21.23 14.41 -12.20
C ARG A 660 -21.37 12.89 -12.33
N GLY A 661 -21.35 12.41 -13.56
CA GLY A 661 -21.32 10.98 -13.88
C GLY A 661 -20.01 10.61 -14.59
N SER A 662 -19.46 9.46 -14.28
CA SER A 662 -18.31 8.90 -15.00
C SER A 662 -18.53 7.42 -15.30
N PHE A 663 -18.06 6.99 -16.45
CA PHE A 663 -18.05 5.61 -16.88
C PHE A 663 -16.69 5.31 -17.52
N GLU A 664 -16.13 4.17 -17.19
CA GLU A 664 -14.87 3.70 -17.77
C GLU A 664 -15.00 2.22 -18.13
N PHE A 665 -14.58 1.87 -19.32
CA PHE A 665 -14.40 0.52 -19.78
C PHE A 665 -12.93 0.29 -20.12
N THR A 666 -12.31 -0.70 -19.50
CA THR A 666 -10.92 -1.08 -19.73
C THR A 666 -10.84 -2.53 -20.15
N ARG A 667 -10.14 -2.81 -21.24
CA ARG A 667 -9.82 -4.16 -21.72
C ARG A 667 -8.31 -4.37 -21.72
N ARG A 668 -7.88 -5.31 -20.87
CA ARG A 668 -6.46 -5.64 -20.65
C ARG A 668 -6.02 -6.82 -21.48
N ASN A 669 -4.72 -6.90 -21.68
CA ASN A 669 -4.05 -8.01 -22.33
C ASN A 669 -4.60 -8.29 -23.73
N LEU A 670 -4.63 -7.25 -24.55
CA LEU A 670 -5.00 -7.38 -25.97
C LEU A 670 -3.95 -8.25 -26.66
N ARG A 671 -4.38 -9.15 -27.48
CA ARG A 671 -3.51 -10.08 -28.25
C ARG A 671 -2.55 -10.93 -27.40
N GLY A 672 -2.66 -10.89 -26.07
CA GLY A 672 -1.73 -11.58 -25.17
C GLY A 672 -0.38 -10.87 -24.99
N LEU A 673 -0.28 -9.60 -25.37
CA LEU A 673 0.94 -8.80 -25.39
C LEU A 673 1.02 -7.78 -24.22
N ALA A 674 0.19 -7.94 -23.19
CA ALA A 674 0.04 -6.99 -22.07
C ALA A 674 -0.51 -5.60 -22.48
N GLU A 675 -0.93 -5.44 -23.70
CA GLU A 675 -1.51 -4.20 -24.20
C GLU A 675 -2.87 -3.94 -23.53
N THR A 676 -3.19 -2.67 -23.30
CA THR A 676 -4.43 -2.26 -22.65
C THR A 676 -5.12 -1.16 -23.44
N GLY A 677 -6.40 -1.34 -23.70
CA GLY A 677 -7.27 -0.31 -24.28
C GLY A 677 -8.30 0.15 -23.25
N SER A 678 -8.58 1.46 -23.18
CA SER A 678 -9.65 1.98 -22.34
C SER A 678 -10.46 3.06 -23.05
N ILE A 679 -11.73 3.20 -22.65
CA ILE A 679 -12.61 4.30 -23.02
C ILE A 679 -13.21 4.83 -21.73
N SER A 680 -13.06 6.13 -21.49
CA SER A 680 -13.66 6.81 -20.35
C SER A 680 -14.59 7.93 -20.81
N LEU A 681 -15.72 8.04 -20.14
CA LEU A 681 -16.74 9.06 -20.36
C LEU A 681 -16.91 9.84 -19.07
N LEU A 682 -16.92 11.15 -19.17
CA LEU A 682 -17.26 12.06 -18.10
C LEU A 682 -18.39 12.96 -18.58
N VAL A 683 -19.41 13.10 -17.76
CA VAL A 683 -20.55 13.99 -18.02
C VAL A 683 -20.80 14.82 -16.78
N SER A 684 -20.67 16.12 -16.90
CA SER A 684 -21.04 17.10 -15.88
C SER A 684 -21.72 18.31 -16.53
N ARG A 685 -22.12 19.27 -15.72
CA ARG A 685 -22.74 20.48 -16.23
C ARG A 685 -21.79 21.33 -17.08
N LEU A 686 -20.52 21.38 -16.69
CA LEU A 686 -19.51 22.23 -17.34
C LEU A 686 -18.61 21.49 -18.30
N ASP A 687 -18.39 20.20 -18.06
CA ASP A 687 -17.40 19.40 -18.79
C ASP A 687 -18.03 18.07 -19.25
N ASN A 688 -17.99 17.83 -20.55
CA ASN A 688 -18.35 16.55 -21.16
C ASN A 688 -17.14 16.06 -21.94
N ARG A 689 -16.61 14.91 -21.55
CA ARG A 689 -15.34 14.42 -22.07
C ARG A 689 -15.40 12.93 -22.40
N VAL A 690 -14.85 12.59 -23.55
CA VAL A 690 -14.56 11.21 -23.96
C VAL A 690 -13.07 11.08 -24.14
N ILE A 691 -12.47 10.05 -23.55
CA ILE A 691 -11.05 9.73 -23.74
C ILE A 691 -10.95 8.26 -24.14
N ALA A 692 -10.27 7.98 -25.24
CA ALA A 692 -9.87 6.63 -25.64
C ALA A 692 -8.35 6.50 -25.53
N THR A 693 -7.87 5.41 -24.93
CA THR A 693 -6.44 5.15 -24.81
C THR A 693 -6.08 3.74 -25.26
N TYR A 694 -4.88 3.61 -25.82
CA TYR A 694 -4.24 2.33 -26.09
C TYR A 694 -2.79 2.41 -25.61
N SER A 695 -2.39 1.47 -24.77
CA SER A 695 -1.06 1.41 -24.18
C SER A 695 -0.40 0.07 -24.48
N ASP A 696 0.89 0.11 -24.84
CA ASP A 696 1.75 -1.05 -25.01
C ASP A 696 2.99 -0.88 -24.12
N PRO A 697 3.17 -1.72 -23.09
CA PRO A 697 4.31 -1.62 -22.17
C PRO A 697 5.65 -2.01 -22.81
N ASN A 698 5.64 -2.65 -23.97
CA ASN A 698 6.83 -3.19 -24.64
C ASN A 698 6.85 -2.80 -26.14
N PHE A 699 6.67 -1.53 -26.42
CA PHE A 699 6.57 -1.02 -27.79
C PHE A 699 7.67 -1.58 -28.71
N ARG A 700 7.23 -2.31 -29.76
CA ARG A 700 8.12 -2.98 -30.73
C ARG A 700 9.22 -3.83 -30.05
N TRP A 701 8.91 -4.46 -28.93
CA TRP A 701 9.85 -5.27 -28.18
C TRP A 701 11.06 -4.51 -27.61
N THR A 702 10.94 -3.20 -27.47
CA THR A 702 11.96 -2.34 -26.84
C THR A 702 11.65 -2.15 -25.34
N ASN A 703 12.53 -1.43 -24.63
CA ASN A 703 12.29 -0.99 -23.24
C ASN A 703 11.52 0.34 -23.18
N TRP A 704 10.83 0.70 -24.26
CA TRP A 704 9.93 1.82 -24.32
C TRP A 704 8.50 1.33 -24.14
N SER A 705 7.73 2.02 -23.32
CA SER A 705 6.27 1.90 -23.32
C SER A 705 5.68 2.94 -24.28
N SER A 706 4.57 2.61 -24.92
CA SER A 706 3.85 3.56 -25.75
C SER A 706 2.45 3.79 -25.24
N LEU A 707 1.95 5.01 -25.44
CA LEU A 707 0.58 5.41 -25.16
C LEU A 707 0.05 6.18 -26.37
N PHE A 708 -1.00 5.66 -26.97
CA PHE A 708 -1.82 6.39 -27.91
C PHE A 708 -3.08 6.86 -27.20
N SER A 709 -3.44 8.14 -27.32
CA SER A 709 -4.65 8.69 -26.73
C SER A 709 -5.40 9.60 -27.72
N GLY A 710 -6.71 9.49 -27.70
CA GLY A 710 -7.62 10.40 -28.37
C GLY A 710 -8.64 10.93 -27.38
N SER A 711 -8.91 12.24 -27.39
CA SER A 711 -9.93 12.83 -26.54
C SER A 711 -10.74 13.86 -27.29
N ALA A 712 -12.03 13.92 -26.97
CA ALA A 712 -12.94 14.99 -27.36
C ALA A 712 -13.59 15.53 -26.09
N GLU A 713 -13.51 16.84 -25.92
CA GLU A 713 -14.00 17.55 -24.73
C GLU A 713 -14.81 18.76 -25.17
N ARG A 714 -15.95 18.97 -24.53
CA ARG A 714 -16.70 20.20 -24.60
C ARG A 714 -16.78 20.79 -23.21
N THR A 715 -16.17 21.95 -23.03
CA THR A 715 -16.18 22.65 -21.73
C THR A 715 -16.87 24.01 -21.86
N THR A 716 -17.68 24.34 -20.86
CA THR A 716 -18.32 25.63 -20.66
C THR A 716 -17.90 26.27 -19.34
N GLU A 717 -16.72 25.88 -18.84
CA GLU A 717 -16.16 26.48 -17.62
C GLU A 717 -15.91 27.97 -17.77
N ASN A 718 -15.58 28.40 -18.99
CA ASN A 718 -15.51 29.83 -19.29
C ASN A 718 -16.91 30.41 -19.51
N PRO A 719 -17.30 31.46 -18.75
CA PRO A 719 -18.60 32.07 -18.91
C PRO A 719 -18.78 32.82 -20.24
N LEU A 720 -17.69 33.17 -20.94
CA LEU A 720 -17.71 34.01 -22.15
C LEU A 720 -17.79 33.23 -23.46
N PHE A 721 -17.43 31.93 -23.44
CA PHE A 721 -17.49 31.04 -24.59
C PHE A 721 -17.54 29.57 -24.16
N ALA A 722 -17.97 28.72 -25.08
CA ALA A 722 -17.77 27.27 -24.96
C ALA A 722 -16.57 26.88 -25.82
N ALA A 723 -15.70 26.02 -25.27
CA ALA A 723 -14.58 25.46 -26.01
C ALA A 723 -14.85 23.98 -26.33
N GLN A 724 -14.58 23.61 -27.58
CA GLN A 724 -14.49 22.22 -27.99
C GLN A 724 -13.03 21.91 -28.30
N LEU A 725 -12.52 20.90 -27.62
CA LEU A 725 -11.12 20.47 -27.73
C LEU A 725 -11.10 19.04 -28.26
N GLU A 726 -10.36 18.82 -29.31
CA GLU A 726 -10.08 17.49 -29.85
C GLU A 726 -8.59 17.28 -29.82
N ASN A 727 -8.15 16.18 -29.19
CA ASN A 727 -6.73 15.91 -29.04
C ASN A 727 -6.44 14.47 -29.44
N VAL A 728 -5.37 14.28 -30.20
CA VAL A 728 -4.78 12.98 -30.50
C VAL A 728 -3.31 13.05 -30.17
N SER A 729 -2.82 12.08 -29.40
CA SER A 729 -1.40 12.05 -29.04
C SER A 729 -0.82 10.64 -29.06
N PHE A 730 0.47 10.58 -29.38
CA PHE A 730 1.30 9.39 -29.28
C PHE A 730 2.52 9.70 -28.44
N GLN A 731 2.70 8.95 -27.36
CA GLN A 731 3.79 9.11 -26.38
C GLN A 731 4.62 7.84 -26.29
N LEU A 732 5.93 8.00 -26.26
CA LEU A 732 6.89 6.97 -25.87
C LEU A 732 7.49 7.36 -24.54
N GLU A 733 7.62 6.39 -23.63
CA GLU A 733 8.17 6.61 -22.30
C GLU A 733 9.20 5.53 -21.96
N ARG A 734 10.29 5.95 -21.33
CA ARG A 734 11.35 5.06 -20.86
C ARG A 734 11.89 5.53 -19.53
N SER A 735 11.97 4.62 -18.56
CA SER A 735 12.73 4.86 -17.33
C SER A 735 14.22 4.73 -17.61
N LEU A 736 15.00 5.70 -17.14
CA LEU A 736 16.45 5.79 -17.37
C LEU A 736 17.27 5.13 -16.26
N ASN A 737 16.64 4.81 -15.12
CA ASN A 737 17.29 4.18 -13.98
C ASN A 737 16.40 3.11 -13.33
N GLN A 738 17.01 2.19 -12.56
CA GLN A 738 16.34 1.08 -11.88
C GLN A 738 15.29 1.53 -10.83
N PRO A 739 15.53 2.56 -9.97
CA PRO A 739 14.50 3.04 -9.07
C PRO A 739 13.33 3.73 -9.78
N ARG A 740 13.38 3.87 -11.12
CA ARG A 740 12.40 4.60 -11.95
C ARG A 740 12.14 6.03 -11.49
N THR A 741 13.13 6.64 -10.85
CA THR A 741 13.06 8.04 -10.43
C THR A 741 13.31 9.01 -11.58
N THR A 742 13.91 8.54 -12.68
CA THR A 742 14.19 9.37 -13.86
C THR A 742 13.53 8.75 -15.08
N THR A 743 12.67 9.51 -15.74
CA THR A 743 11.89 9.07 -16.89
C THR A 743 12.03 10.05 -18.04
N LEU A 744 12.25 9.54 -19.25
CA LEU A 744 12.22 10.29 -20.51
C LEU A 744 10.92 9.99 -21.26
N GLN A 745 10.22 11.02 -21.65
CA GLN A 745 9.00 10.94 -22.48
C GLN A 745 9.24 11.69 -23.80
N LEU A 746 8.86 11.07 -24.89
CA LEU A 746 8.84 11.68 -26.22
C LEU A 746 7.38 11.64 -26.70
N ARG A 747 6.82 12.77 -27.11
CA ARG A 747 5.42 12.86 -27.46
C ARG A 747 5.22 13.67 -28.73
N TYR A 748 4.34 13.16 -29.59
CA TYR A 748 3.68 13.95 -30.64
C TYR A 748 2.22 14.13 -30.21
N SER A 749 1.72 15.37 -30.33
CA SER A 749 0.30 15.68 -30.05
C SER A 749 -0.23 16.60 -31.14
N PHE A 750 -1.45 16.31 -31.56
CA PHE A 750 -2.29 17.17 -32.40
C PHE A 750 -3.51 17.59 -31.57
N GLN A 751 -3.73 18.89 -31.45
CA GLN A 751 -4.87 19.46 -30.74
C GLN A 751 -5.56 20.46 -31.61
N GLN A 752 -6.89 20.35 -31.73
CA GLN A 752 -7.76 21.35 -32.31
C GLN A 752 -8.64 21.95 -31.22
N THR A 753 -8.69 23.28 -31.19
CA THR A 753 -9.51 24.04 -30.25
C THR A 753 -10.47 24.92 -31.07
N ASN A 754 -11.77 24.70 -30.90
CA ASN A 754 -12.84 25.47 -31.53
C ASN A 754 -13.61 26.23 -30.46
N LEU A 755 -13.64 27.55 -30.53
CA LEU A 755 -14.41 28.39 -29.62
C LEU A 755 -15.78 28.71 -30.23
N SER A 756 -16.84 28.47 -29.47
CA SER A 756 -18.22 28.70 -29.83
C SER A 756 -18.99 29.48 -28.76
N GLN A 757 -20.17 29.96 -29.07
CA GLN A 757 -21.02 30.71 -28.14
C GLN A 757 -20.26 31.90 -27.48
N ILE A 758 -19.49 32.62 -28.28
CA ILE A 758 -18.68 33.74 -27.83
C ILE A 758 -19.61 34.92 -27.52
N LEU A 759 -19.75 35.26 -26.24
CA LEU A 759 -20.62 36.35 -25.79
C LEU A 759 -20.04 37.73 -26.09
N VAL A 760 -18.71 37.85 -26.12
CA VAL A 760 -18.01 39.12 -26.39
C VAL A 760 -16.99 38.91 -27.52
N PRO A 761 -17.40 39.11 -28.81
CA PRO A 761 -16.51 38.83 -29.95
C PRO A 761 -15.19 39.60 -29.95
N ALA A 762 -15.17 40.81 -29.37
CA ALA A 762 -13.96 41.64 -29.27
C ALA A 762 -12.86 41.04 -28.38
N LEU A 763 -13.18 40.03 -27.53
CA LEU A 763 -12.24 39.38 -26.62
C LEU A 763 -11.44 38.24 -27.24
N VAL A 764 -11.99 37.65 -28.32
CA VAL A 764 -11.40 36.50 -29.01
C VAL A 764 -10.98 36.98 -30.42
N LEU A 765 -9.66 37.02 -30.62
CA LEU A 765 -9.14 37.36 -31.93
C LEU A 765 -9.66 36.35 -32.99
N PRO A 766 -9.93 36.77 -34.22
CA PRO A 766 -10.42 35.86 -35.27
C PRO A 766 -9.53 34.62 -35.45
N GLY A 767 -8.20 34.79 -35.31
CA GLY A 767 -7.23 33.69 -35.40
C GLY A 767 -7.25 32.72 -34.18
N ASP A 768 -7.83 33.12 -33.07
CA ASP A 768 -7.89 32.29 -31.83
C ASP A 768 -9.20 31.47 -31.74
N ARG A 769 -10.16 31.67 -32.69
CA ARG A 769 -11.45 30.96 -32.70
C ARG A 769 -11.31 29.51 -33.12
N ASN A 770 -10.35 29.22 -33.97
CA ASN A 770 -10.03 27.88 -34.44
C ASN A 770 -8.51 27.74 -34.51
N VAL A 771 -7.95 27.04 -33.54
CA VAL A 771 -6.50 26.87 -33.38
C VAL A 771 -6.15 25.40 -33.52
N GLN A 772 -5.21 25.11 -34.41
CA GLN A 772 -4.62 23.77 -34.55
C GLN A 772 -3.17 23.81 -34.08
N ILE A 773 -2.83 22.95 -33.12
CA ILE A 773 -1.49 22.81 -32.55
C ILE A 773 -1.01 21.39 -32.80
N SER A 774 0.05 21.28 -33.60
CA SER A 774 0.82 20.03 -33.71
C SER A 774 2.18 20.24 -33.09
N MET A 775 2.52 19.42 -32.09
CA MET A 775 3.72 19.58 -31.29
C MET A 775 4.47 18.26 -31.13
N PHE A 776 5.78 18.30 -31.40
CA PHE A 776 6.71 17.31 -30.90
C PHE A 776 7.34 17.82 -29.61
N SER A 777 7.30 17.02 -28.56
CA SER A 777 7.94 17.37 -27.28
C SER A 777 8.72 16.22 -26.67
N GLY A 778 9.78 16.60 -25.94
CA GLY A 778 10.58 15.71 -25.11
C GLY A 778 10.58 16.20 -23.67
N THR A 779 10.15 15.36 -22.73
CA THR A 779 10.08 15.70 -21.31
C THR A 779 10.99 14.78 -20.50
N LEU A 780 11.90 15.38 -19.74
CA LEU A 780 12.69 14.67 -18.72
C LEU A 780 12.09 14.93 -17.34
N ILE A 781 11.77 13.87 -16.63
CA ILE A 781 11.18 13.90 -15.29
C ILE A 781 12.15 13.24 -14.31
N HIS A 782 12.48 13.93 -13.20
CA HIS A 782 13.20 13.34 -12.08
C HIS A 782 12.38 13.53 -10.80
N ASP A 783 11.83 12.42 -10.26
CA ASP A 783 10.95 12.39 -9.09
C ASP A 783 11.50 11.47 -8.00
N THR A 784 11.93 12.07 -6.89
CA THR A 784 12.43 11.35 -5.70
C THR A 784 11.59 11.68 -4.47
N ARG A 785 10.37 12.19 -4.65
CA ARG A 785 9.46 12.51 -3.54
C ARG A 785 9.08 11.24 -2.77
N ASP A 786 9.01 11.35 -1.46
CA ASP A 786 8.53 10.29 -0.57
C ASP A 786 7.05 9.98 -0.79
N LYS A 787 6.23 11.02 -1.01
CA LYS A 787 4.79 10.93 -1.27
C LYS A 787 4.38 11.93 -2.35
N PRO A 788 3.94 11.49 -3.53
CA PRO A 788 3.58 12.41 -4.62
C PRO A 788 2.46 13.41 -4.30
N LEU A 789 1.47 13.05 -3.45
CA LEU A 789 0.33 13.91 -3.12
C LEU A 789 0.59 14.85 -1.95
N ASP A 790 1.54 14.52 -1.07
CA ASP A 790 1.90 15.30 0.12
C ASP A 790 3.37 15.06 0.45
N ALA A 791 4.25 15.63 -0.37
CA ALA A 791 5.68 15.44 -0.27
C ALA A 791 6.28 16.15 0.94
N HIS A 792 7.09 15.43 1.72
CA HIS A 792 7.83 15.94 2.86
C HIS A 792 9.34 16.01 2.55
N ARG A 793 9.82 15.10 1.71
CA ARG A 793 11.25 14.99 1.33
C ARG A 793 11.38 14.66 -0.15
N GLY A 794 12.48 15.09 -0.75
CA GLY A 794 12.85 14.74 -2.11
C GLY A 794 12.78 15.90 -3.10
N TRP A 795 12.93 15.55 -4.37
CA TRP A 795 12.94 16.47 -5.51
C TRP A 795 11.87 16.08 -6.52
N TYR A 796 11.34 17.08 -7.19
CA TYR A 796 10.53 16.90 -8.38
C TYR A 796 10.96 17.90 -9.45
N ASN A 797 11.69 17.42 -10.44
CA ASN A 797 12.25 18.24 -11.50
C ASN A 797 11.71 17.80 -12.85
N THR A 798 11.27 18.73 -13.65
CA THR A 798 10.80 18.47 -15.03
C THR A 798 11.39 19.49 -15.99
N VAL A 799 11.76 19.02 -17.17
CA VAL A 799 12.13 19.88 -18.29
C VAL A 799 11.42 19.35 -19.54
N ASP A 800 10.62 20.19 -20.17
CA ASP A 800 9.87 19.92 -21.38
C ASP A 800 10.34 20.84 -22.51
N LEU A 801 10.73 20.25 -23.62
CA LEU A 801 11.12 20.94 -24.85
C LEU A 801 10.14 20.57 -25.94
N GLY A 802 9.49 21.54 -26.55
CA GLY A 802 8.48 21.34 -27.61
C GLY A 802 8.71 22.22 -28.83
N ILE A 803 8.38 21.68 -29.99
CA ILE A 803 8.38 22.41 -31.24
C ILE A 803 7.00 22.26 -31.89
N VAL A 804 6.38 23.39 -32.15
CA VAL A 804 5.11 23.52 -32.86
C VAL A 804 5.40 24.03 -34.28
N GLY A 805 4.84 23.37 -35.29
CA GLY A 805 5.18 23.71 -36.64
C GLY A 805 4.05 23.51 -37.67
N LYS A 806 3.92 24.44 -38.61
CA LYS A 806 2.97 24.32 -39.76
C LYS A 806 3.30 23.09 -40.60
N ALA A 807 4.59 22.75 -40.74
CA ALA A 807 5.04 21.56 -41.46
C ALA A 807 4.51 20.24 -40.91
N ILE A 808 4.09 20.22 -39.68
CA ILE A 808 3.56 19.03 -38.97
C ILE A 808 2.06 19.16 -38.65
N GLY A 809 1.36 20.17 -39.25
CA GLY A 809 -0.08 20.33 -39.15
C GLY A 809 -0.58 21.38 -38.17
N ALA A 810 0.27 22.26 -37.65
CA ALA A 810 -0.15 23.38 -36.81
C ALA A 810 -0.60 24.59 -37.63
N SER A 811 -1.42 25.47 -37.02
CA SER A 811 -1.76 26.78 -37.61
C SER A 811 -0.67 27.83 -37.43
N THR A 812 0.30 27.56 -36.55
CA THR A 812 1.38 28.50 -36.16
C THR A 812 2.71 27.80 -36.01
N ASN A 813 3.79 28.57 -35.78
CA ASN A 813 5.14 28.07 -35.55
C ASN A 813 5.74 28.71 -34.30
N PHE A 814 6.14 27.90 -33.30
CA PHE A 814 6.91 28.35 -32.14
C PHE A 814 7.65 27.20 -31.45
N GLY A 815 8.72 27.51 -30.75
CA GLY A 815 9.40 26.62 -29.86
C GLY A 815 9.00 26.91 -28.42
N ARG A 816 8.88 25.87 -27.60
CA ARG A 816 8.50 25.94 -26.19
C ARG A 816 9.56 25.27 -25.32
N LEU A 817 9.95 25.95 -24.25
CA LEU A 817 10.71 25.40 -23.14
C LEU A 817 9.89 25.61 -21.87
N PHE A 818 9.68 24.56 -21.12
CA PHE A 818 9.08 24.66 -19.78
C PHE A 818 9.90 23.83 -18.78
N GLY A 819 10.35 24.47 -17.73
CA GLY A 819 11.14 23.85 -16.66
C GLY A 819 10.53 24.09 -15.30
N GLN A 820 10.60 23.08 -14.46
CA GLN A 820 10.19 23.14 -13.05
C GLN A 820 11.19 22.40 -12.19
N VAL A 821 11.59 23.03 -11.08
CA VAL A 821 12.41 22.44 -10.03
C VAL A 821 11.69 22.63 -8.71
N ALA A 822 11.37 21.54 -8.02
CA ALA A 822 10.77 21.58 -6.69
C ALA A 822 11.58 20.75 -5.70
N ARG A 823 11.79 21.30 -4.51
CA ARG A 823 12.49 20.65 -3.40
C ARG A 823 11.61 20.67 -2.15
N TYR A 824 11.54 19.51 -1.50
CA TYR A 824 10.84 19.32 -0.25
C TYR A 824 11.84 18.87 0.81
N GLN A 825 11.86 19.58 1.93
CA GLN A 825 12.80 19.33 3.02
C GLN A 825 12.08 19.41 4.36
N GLU A 826 12.12 18.33 5.10
CA GLU A 826 11.67 18.30 6.48
C GLU A 826 12.77 18.87 7.38
N ILE A 827 12.46 19.96 8.08
CA ILE A 827 13.42 20.73 8.90
C ILE A 827 13.25 20.50 10.40
N GLY A 828 12.64 19.36 10.79
CA GLY A 828 12.39 19.00 12.18
C GLY A 828 10.94 19.19 12.61
N HIS A 829 10.50 18.44 13.62
CA HIS A 829 9.15 18.50 14.19
C HIS A 829 8.02 18.33 13.18
N GLY A 830 8.29 17.64 12.04
CA GLY A 830 7.32 17.47 10.97
C GLY A 830 7.05 18.73 10.15
N ILE A 831 7.84 19.80 10.34
CA ILE A 831 7.77 21.02 9.52
C ILE A 831 8.42 20.75 8.18
N VAL A 832 7.71 21.03 7.10
CA VAL A 832 8.21 20.89 5.75
C VAL A 832 8.41 22.24 5.11
N TRP A 833 9.63 22.49 4.62
CA TRP A 833 9.93 23.62 3.76
C TRP A 833 9.88 23.16 2.31
N ALA A 834 8.88 23.63 1.56
CA ALA A 834 8.66 23.30 0.17
C ALA A 834 8.96 24.52 -0.71
N ASN A 835 9.77 24.32 -1.73
CA ASN A 835 10.18 25.37 -2.67
C ASN A 835 9.97 24.88 -4.10
N ARG A 836 9.52 25.77 -4.98
CA ARG A 836 9.36 25.50 -6.41
C ARG A 836 9.76 26.72 -7.23
N ILE A 837 10.49 26.46 -8.30
CA ILE A 837 10.79 27.44 -9.36
C ILE A 837 10.24 26.88 -10.66
N GLN A 838 9.57 27.72 -11.42
CA GLN A 838 9.07 27.42 -12.77
C GLN A 838 9.55 28.50 -13.73
N LEU A 839 10.01 28.07 -14.91
CA LEU A 839 10.37 28.93 -16.05
C LEU A 839 9.74 28.37 -17.30
N GLY A 840 9.00 29.21 -18.03
CA GLY A 840 8.45 28.90 -19.35
C GLY A 840 8.85 29.95 -20.37
N LEU A 841 9.25 29.51 -21.54
CA LEU A 841 9.62 30.38 -22.67
C LEU A 841 8.98 29.83 -23.94
N GLU A 842 8.37 30.72 -24.73
CA GLU A 842 7.79 30.40 -26.04
C GLU A 842 8.25 31.40 -27.08
N LYS A 843 9.02 30.95 -28.05
CA LYS A 843 9.58 31.80 -29.10
C LYS A 843 8.99 31.46 -30.45
N PRO A 844 8.22 32.40 -31.08
CA PRO A 844 7.71 32.18 -32.43
C PRO A 844 8.87 32.27 -33.45
N TYR A 845 8.69 31.55 -34.56
CA TYR A 845 9.61 31.62 -35.72
C TYR A 845 8.85 31.70 -37.04
N GLY A 846 9.50 32.16 -38.10
CA GLY A 846 8.88 32.27 -39.43
C GLY A 846 7.70 33.26 -39.51
N ASN A 847 7.83 34.44 -38.92
CA ASN A 847 6.77 35.46 -38.85
C ASN A 847 5.41 35.01 -38.29
N ALA A 848 5.46 34.02 -37.39
CA ALA A 848 4.28 33.49 -36.73
C ALA A 848 3.99 34.24 -35.40
N THR A 849 2.74 34.14 -34.96
CA THR A 849 2.32 34.60 -33.62
C THR A 849 1.90 33.44 -32.75
N ILE A 850 2.08 33.56 -31.46
CA ILE A 850 1.63 32.54 -30.49
C ILE A 850 0.14 32.82 -30.22
N PRO A 851 -0.77 31.85 -30.50
CA PRO A 851 -2.17 31.97 -30.13
C PRO A 851 -2.37 32.22 -28.65
N THR A 852 -3.40 32.98 -28.29
CA THR A 852 -3.68 33.28 -26.87
C THR A 852 -3.91 32.03 -26.05
N SER A 853 -4.46 30.95 -26.62
CA SER A 853 -4.66 29.67 -25.95
C SER A 853 -3.35 28.95 -25.55
N GLU A 854 -2.26 29.26 -26.19
CA GLU A 854 -0.95 28.61 -25.97
C GLU A 854 -0.03 29.43 -25.07
N ARG A 855 -0.28 30.73 -24.89
CA ARG A 855 0.54 31.61 -24.04
C ARG A 855 0.52 31.19 -22.59
N PHE A 856 1.58 31.55 -21.89
CA PHE A 856 1.63 31.37 -20.44
C PHE A 856 0.74 32.35 -19.72
N PHE A 857 0.16 31.86 -18.63
CA PHE A 857 -0.64 32.64 -17.67
C PHE A 857 -0.24 32.26 -16.25
N THR A 858 -0.33 33.19 -15.30
CA THR A 858 -0.11 32.91 -13.90
C THR A 858 -1.11 33.64 -12.99
N GLY A 859 -1.22 33.23 -11.76
CA GLY A 859 -2.24 33.68 -10.80
C GLY A 859 -3.16 32.51 -10.41
N GLY A 860 -3.75 32.57 -9.24
CA GLY A 860 -4.61 31.52 -8.70
C GLY A 860 -3.96 30.62 -7.67
N SER A 861 -4.66 29.58 -7.27
CA SER A 861 -4.36 28.75 -6.11
C SER A 861 -3.06 27.93 -6.19
N THR A 862 -2.46 27.78 -7.36
CA THR A 862 -1.30 26.90 -7.61
C THR A 862 -0.05 27.62 -8.07
N THR A 863 -0.15 28.92 -8.38
CA THR A 863 0.98 29.72 -8.86
C THR A 863 1.19 30.96 -7.99
N LEU A 864 0.51 32.08 -8.26
CA LEU A 864 0.59 33.30 -7.46
C LEU A 864 -0.69 33.49 -6.67
N ARG A 865 -0.71 33.04 -5.42
CA ARG A 865 -1.85 33.18 -4.51
C ARG A 865 -1.92 34.61 -4.00
N GLY A 866 -2.90 35.34 -4.37
CA GLY A 866 -3.06 36.80 -4.17
C GLY A 866 -3.56 37.47 -5.43
N PHE A 867 -3.51 36.74 -6.57
CA PHE A 867 -4.11 37.14 -7.82
C PHE A 867 -5.30 36.25 -8.15
N PRO A 868 -6.34 36.78 -8.79
CA PRO A 868 -7.36 35.89 -9.38
C PRO A 868 -6.71 34.93 -10.39
N VAL A 869 -7.43 33.90 -10.75
CA VAL A 869 -6.92 32.92 -11.72
C VAL A 869 -6.49 33.68 -12.97
N GLN A 870 -5.22 33.45 -13.42
CA GLN A 870 -4.61 34.13 -14.57
C GLN A 870 -4.46 35.65 -14.48
N GLY A 871 -4.78 36.24 -13.34
CA GLY A 871 -4.81 37.69 -13.16
C GLY A 871 -3.44 38.36 -13.01
N ALA A 872 -2.34 37.60 -12.99
CA ALA A 872 -0.99 38.16 -12.96
C ALA A 872 -0.39 38.16 -14.36
N GLY A 873 0.17 39.28 -14.78
CA GLY A 873 0.80 39.48 -16.08
C GLY A 873 0.06 40.48 -16.98
N PRO A 874 0.36 40.50 -18.30
CA PRO A 874 -0.19 41.46 -19.23
C PRO A 874 -1.72 41.38 -19.38
N GLN A 875 -2.36 42.54 -19.38
CA GLN A 875 -3.80 42.66 -19.41
C GLN A 875 -4.28 43.63 -20.50
N ARG A 876 -5.48 43.41 -21.01
CA ARG A 876 -6.16 44.30 -21.93
C ARG A 876 -7.45 44.78 -21.27
N VAL A 877 -7.63 46.09 -21.27
CA VAL A 877 -8.91 46.72 -20.87
C VAL A 877 -9.76 46.88 -22.11
N THR A 878 -10.96 46.29 -22.07
CA THR A 878 -11.90 46.35 -23.18
C THR A 878 -13.29 46.78 -22.68
N PRO A 879 -13.96 47.73 -23.33
CA PRO A 879 -15.33 48.10 -23.02
C PRO A 879 -16.30 46.96 -23.35
N PHE A 880 -17.08 46.57 -22.37
CA PHE A 880 -18.17 45.62 -22.49
C PHE A 880 -19.49 46.39 -22.36
N CYS A 881 -20.31 46.45 -23.44
CA CYS A 881 -21.55 47.17 -23.48
C CYS A 881 -22.71 46.19 -23.38
N GLY A 882 -23.57 46.30 -22.41
CA GLY A 882 -24.79 45.49 -22.26
C GLY A 882 -25.76 45.69 -23.41
N ASN A 883 -25.75 46.90 -23.99
CA ASN A 883 -26.40 47.22 -25.27
C ASN A 883 -25.37 47.86 -26.21
N PRO A 884 -25.06 47.24 -27.37
CA PRO A 884 -24.04 47.74 -28.32
C PRO A 884 -24.38 49.14 -28.88
N THR A 885 -25.63 49.55 -28.86
CA THR A 885 -26.09 50.85 -29.38
C THR A 885 -26.16 51.94 -28.32
N ASN A 886 -25.91 51.61 -27.06
CA ASN A 886 -25.95 52.59 -25.96
C ASN A 886 -24.63 52.62 -25.18
N PRO A 887 -23.77 53.64 -25.43
CA PRO A 887 -22.46 53.74 -24.77
C PRO A 887 -22.51 53.86 -23.23
N SER A 888 -23.63 54.30 -22.64
CA SER A 888 -23.80 54.43 -21.19
C SER A 888 -23.91 53.07 -20.47
N THR A 889 -24.12 51.98 -21.22
CA THR A 889 -24.20 50.61 -20.68
C THR A 889 -22.82 49.90 -20.72
N CYS A 890 -21.78 50.61 -21.16
CA CYS A 890 -20.43 50.04 -21.28
C CYS A 890 -19.70 50.10 -19.94
N THR A 891 -19.17 48.97 -19.54
CA THR A 891 -18.25 48.84 -18.40
C THR A 891 -16.90 48.30 -18.89
N ASN A 892 -15.81 48.89 -18.42
CA ASN A 892 -14.50 48.38 -18.76
C ASN A 892 -14.22 47.07 -18.03
N ILE A 893 -13.97 46.02 -18.78
CA ILE A 893 -13.53 44.72 -18.25
C ILE A 893 -12.06 44.50 -18.54
N THR A 894 -11.34 44.03 -17.53
CA THR A 894 -9.91 43.72 -17.63
C THR A 894 -9.71 42.26 -17.91
N ILE A 895 -8.95 41.93 -18.97
CA ILE A 895 -8.79 40.56 -19.47
C ILE A 895 -7.30 40.22 -19.52
N PRO A 896 -6.88 39.09 -18.93
CA PRO A 896 -5.51 38.60 -19.10
C PRO A 896 -5.28 38.20 -20.55
N VAL A 897 -4.15 38.61 -21.12
CA VAL A 897 -3.75 38.24 -22.50
C VAL A 897 -2.62 37.23 -22.55
N GLY A 898 -2.03 36.89 -21.40
CA GLY A 898 -0.88 35.99 -21.29
C GLY A 898 0.38 36.51 -21.98
N GLY A 899 1.42 35.73 -21.95
CA GLY A 899 2.70 36.10 -22.55
C GLY A 899 3.59 34.92 -22.88
N PRO A 900 4.66 35.16 -23.66
CA PRO A 900 5.59 34.13 -24.12
C PRO A 900 6.62 33.72 -23.05
N GLN A 901 6.66 34.40 -21.94
CA GLN A 901 7.57 34.11 -20.85
C GLN A 901 6.83 34.10 -19.50
N VAL A 902 7.09 33.06 -18.70
CA VAL A 902 6.57 32.93 -17.33
C VAL A 902 7.71 32.57 -16.38
N PHE A 903 7.72 33.22 -15.22
CA PHE A 903 8.57 32.86 -14.11
C PHE A 903 7.75 32.82 -12.83
N VAL A 904 7.86 31.75 -12.05
CA VAL A 904 7.16 31.61 -10.78
C VAL A 904 8.11 31.01 -9.74
N LEU A 905 8.18 31.63 -8.59
CA LEU A 905 8.85 31.15 -7.38
C LEU A 905 7.79 30.96 -6.30
N ASN A 906 7.74 29.78 -5.73
CA ASN A 906 6.88 29.48 -4.57
C ASN A 906 7.76 28.96 -3.44
N SER A 907 7.52 29.47 -2.24
CA SER A 907 8.13 28.98 -1.01
C SER A 907 7.08 28.88 0.07
N GLU A 908 6.93 27.73 0.70
CA GLU A 908 5.96 27.55 1.77
C GLU A 908 6.51 26.69 2.92
N PHE A 909 6.18 27.13 4.13
CA PHE A 909 6.41 26.38 5.35
C PHE A 909 5.11 25.71 5.77
N ARG A 910 5.10 24.38 5.77
CA ARG A 910 3.99 23.52 6.19
C ARG A 910 4.23 23.08 7.62
N VAL A 911 3.40 23.53 8.54
CA VAL A 911 3.53 23.24 9.97
C VAL A 911 2.36 22.39 10.42
N PRO A 912 2.59 21.14 10.85
CA PRO A 912 1.53 20.33 11.43
C PRO A 912 1.09 20.94 12.76
N LEU A 913 -0.20 21.02 12.97
CA LEU A 913 -0.73 21.49 14.24
C LEU A 913 -0.79 20.32 15.25
N PRO A 914 -0.59 20.61 16.54
CA PRO A 914 -0.84 19.61 17.58
C PRO A 914 -2.31 19.22 17.56
N ASP A 915 -2.61 18.03 18.12
CA ASP A 915 -3.97 17.50 18.20
C ASP A 915 -4.93 18.52 18.78
N LEU A 916 -5.87 18.93 17.96
CA LEU A 916 -6.98 19.73 18.42
C LEU A 916 -8.15 18.81 18.80
N PRO A 917 -8.96 19.20 19.80
CA PRO A 917 -10.04 18.33 20.33
C PRO A 917 -11.08 17.88 19.30
N PHE A 918 -11.09 18.49 18.11
CA PHE A 918 -12.09 18.26 17.07
C PHE A 918 -11.53 17.59 15.83
N VAL A 919 -10.20 17.65 15.67
CA VAL A 919 -9.50 17.26 14.44
C VAL A 919 -8.26 16.54 14.89
N ASP A 920 -8.25 15.22 14.73
CA ASP A 920 -7.07 14.39 14.97
C ASP A 920 -5.89 14.95 14.16
N HIS A 921 -4.68 14.44 14.30
CA HIS A 921 -3.39 14.87 13.68
C HIS A 921 -3.43 15.34 12.20
N ASN A 922 -4.61 15.61 11.66
CA ASN A 922 -4.82 15.91 10.25
C ASN A 922 -4.84 17.41 9.90
N LEU A 923 -4.68 18.29 10.90
CA LEU A 923 -4.71 19.72 10.67
C LEU A 923 -3.29 20.31 10.65
N GLY A 924 -3.04 21.18 9.68
CA GLY A 924 -1.80 21.94 9.56
C GLY A 924 -2.07 23.38 9.15
N VAL A 925 -1.09 24.22 9.36
CA VAL A 925 -1.07 25.60 8.84
C VAL A 925 0.11 25.76 7.89
N VAL A 926 -0.06 26.67 6.93
CA VAL A 926 0.96 27.01 5.95
C VAL A 926 1.15 28.51 5.92
N GLY A 927 2.39 28.95 5.99
CA GLY A 927 2.79 30.30 5.61
C GLY A 927 3.49 30.24 4.26
N PHE A 928 3.15 31.12 3.33
CA PHE A 928 3.74 31.08 2.00
C PHE A 928 4.11 32.46 1.44
N TYR A 929 5.10 32.42 0.58
CA TYR A 929 5.49 33.49 -0.34
C TYR A 929 5.43 32.94 -1.76
N ASP A 930 4.73 33.66 -2.64
CA ASP A 930 4.74 33.37 -4.07
C ASP A 930 5.17 34.62 -4.80
N GLY A 931 6.11 34.47 -5.72
CA GLY A 931 6.62 35.56 -6.54
C GLY A 931 6.70 35.17 -8.00
N GLY A 932 6.68 36.14 -8.89
CA GLY A 932 6.83 35.89 -10.31
C GLY A 932 5.94 36.73 -11.19
N ASN A 933 5.93 36.42 -12.46
CA ASN A 933 5.17 37.14 -13.47
C ASN A 933 5.06 36.38 -14.78
N VAL A 934 4.16 36.87 -15.64
CA VAL A 934 4.12 36.58 -17.09
C VAL A 934 4.49 37.84 -17.81
N SER A 935 5.42 37.77 -18.74
CA SER A 935 5.92 38.94 -19.49
C SER A 935 5.42 38.93 -20.92
N SER A 936 5.19 40.12 -21.48
CA SER A 936 4.74 40.31 -22.87
C SER A 936 5.82 40.01 -23.92
N ALA A 937 7.07 39.94 -23.52
CA ALA A 937 8.23 39.61 -24.37
C ALA A 937 9.26 38.76 -23.58
N ILE A 938 10.10 38.01 -24.29
CA ILE A 938 11.18 37.24 -23.72
C ILE A 938 12.35 38.20 -23.42
N SER A 939 12.59 38.46 -22.13
CA SER A 939 13.68 39.32 -21.68
C SER A 939 14.05 38.99 -20.24
N LEU A 940 15.33 39.00 -19.91
CA LEU A 940 15.81 38.87 -18.53
C LEU A 940 15.40 40.07 -17.66
N ALA A 941 15.36 41.29 -18.24
CA ALA A 941 14.91 42.49 -17.53
C ALA A 941 13.46 42.34 -17.04
N HIS A 942 12.53 41.85 -17.88
CA HIS A 942 11.14 41.62 -17.52
C HIS A 942 10.93 40.57 -16.42
N LEU A 943 11.90 39.70 -16.15
CA LEU A 943 11.83 38.82 -14.97
C LEU A 943 11.88 39.59 -13.64
N VAL A 944 12.48 40.75 -13.64
CA VAL A 944 12.68 41.62 -12.45
C VAL A 944 11.70 42.78 -12.45
N ASP A 945 11.55 43.47 -13.56
CA ASP A 945 10.77 44.73 -13.66
C ASP A 945 9.28 44.50 -13.44
N ASP A 946 8.75 43.40 -13.97
CA ASP A 946 7.32 43.05 -13.86
C ASP A 946 7.03 42.06 -12.71
N TYR A 947 7.96 41.88 -11.78
CA TYR A 947 7.85 40.86 -10.72
C TYR A 947 6.78 41.21 -9.68
N SER A 948 5.85 40.29 -9.48
CA SER A 948 4.78 40.41 -8.50
C SER A 948 5.09 39.58 -7.26
N ASN A 949 4.83 40.16 -6.06
CA ASN A 949 5.05 39.52 -4.78
C ASN A 949 3.73 39.27 -4.10
N THR A 950 3.54 38.06 -3.57
CA THR A 950 2.37 37.70 -2.78
C THR A 950 2.79 36.96 -1.52
N VAL A 951 2.11 37.22 -0.43
CA VAL A 951 2.28 36.51 0.84
C VAL A 951 0.94 36.04 1.35
N GLY A 952 0.96 34.99 2.14
CA GLY A 952 -0.29 34.50 2.68
C GLY A 952 -0.15 33.37 3.69
N VAL A 953 -1.31 32.99 4.18
CA VAL A 953 -1.45 31.89 5.14
C VAL A 953 -2.55 30.95 4.68
N GLY A 954 -2.45 29.70 5.10
CA GLY A 954 -3.46 28.71 4.75
C GLY A 954 -3.63 27.63 5.81
N ILE A 955 -4.76 26.96 5.73
CA ILE A 955 -5.08 25.80 6.58
C ILE A 955 -5.11 24.57 5.68
N ARG A 956 -4.59 23.47 6.19
CA ARG A 956 -4.56 22.15 5.54
C ARG A 956 -5.27 21.14 6.42
N TYR A 957 -6.17 20.37 5.83
CA TYR A 957 -6.79 19.22 6.47
C TYR A 957 -6.47 17.98 5.66
N ASN A 958 -5.65 17.10 6.21
CA ASN A 958 -5.19 15.89 5.52
C ASN A 958 -6.31 14.87 5.41
N THR A 959 -6.55 14.40 4.19
CA THR A 959 -7.51 13.35 3.86
C THR A 959 -6.83 12.22 3.10
N PRO A 960 -7.41 11.02 3.01
CA PRO A 960 -6.85 9.91 2.22
C PRO A 960 -6.65 10.22 0.72
N ILE A 961 -7.34 11.24 0.20
CA ILE A 961 -7.25 11.68 -1.20
C ILE A 961 -6.40 12.94 -1.40
N GLY A 962 -5.64 13.33 -0.37
CA GLY A 962 -4.82 14.54 -0.34
C GLY A 962 -5.38 15.62 0.60
N PRO A 963 -4.57 16.64 0.94
CA PRO A 963 -5.01 17.69 1.85
C PRO A 963 -6.09 18.58 1.22
N VAL A 964 -7.14 18.84 1.96
CA VAL A 964 -8.09 19.93 1.67
C VAL A 964 -7.48 21.21 2.19
N ARG A 965 -7.40 22.23 1.35
CA ARG A 965 -6.75 23.49 1.68
C ARG A 965 -7.68 24.69 1.54
N PHE A 966 -7.48 25.64 2.44
CA PHE A 966 -8.04 26.97 2.38
C PHE A 966 -6.90 27.97 2.53
N ASP A 967 -6.66 28.79 1.51
CA ASP A 967 -5.57 29.77 1.48
C ASP A 967 -6.13 31.20 1.40
N ILE A 968 -5.46 32.11 2.08
CA ILE A 968 -5.67 33.55 1.99
C ILE A 968 -4.35 34.15 1.51
N GLY A 969 -4.34 34.70 0.32
CA GLY A 969 -3.18 35.35 -0.28
C GLY A 969 -3.39 36.82 -0.50
N ARG A 970 -2.39 37.63 -0.17
CA ARG A 970 -2.37 39.06 -0.38
C ARG A 970 -1.30 39.44 -1.40
N ASN A 971 -1.71 40.12 -2.44
CA ASN A 971 -0.82 40.71 -3.41
C ASN A 971 -0.20 42.01 -2.82
N LEU A 972 1.12 42.10 -2.83
CA LEU A 972 1.86 43.27 -2.37
C LEU A 972 2.04 44.31 -3.46
N ASN A 973 1.83 43.93 -4.72
CA ASN A 973 1.83 44.77 -5.93
C ASN A 973 0.43 44.79 -6.54
N PRO A 974 -0.55 45.50 -5.93
CA PRO A 974 -1.94 45.45 -6.36
C PRO A 974 -2.09 45.98 -7.80
N VAL A 975 -2.81 45.20 -8.62
CA VAL A 975 -3.13 45.56 -9.99
C VAL A 975 -4.51 46.22 -10.06
N PRO A 976 -4.70 47.34 -10.78
CA PRO A 976 -5.98 47.99 -10.94
C PRO A 976 -7.04 47.02 -11.46
N GLY A 977 -8.24 47.04 -10.85
CA GLY A 977 -9.36 46.17 -11.25
C GLY A 977 -9.45 44.86 -10.48
N PHE A 978 -8.43 44.47 -9.68
CA PHE A 978 -8.45 43.27 -8.87
C PHE A 978 -8.32 43.54 -7.39
N ARG A 979 -9.00 42.72 -6.56
CA ARG A 979 -8.83 42.81 -5.09
C ARG A 979 -7.44 42.32 -4.71
N ALA A 980 -6.74 43.06 -3.87
CA ALA A 980 -5.40 42.69 -3.40
C ALA A 980 -5.38 41.42 -2.54
N THR A 981 -6.51 41.03 -1.95
CA THR A 981 -6.64 39.81 -1.14
C THR A 981 -7.58 38.82 -1.82
N GLN A 982 -7.12 37.59 -1.95
CA GLN A 982 -7.86 36.50 -2.59
C GLN A 982 -7.98 35.31 -1.63
N PHE A 983 -9.09 34.56 -1.77
CA PHE A 983 -9.39 33.36 -0.98
C PHE A 983 -9.48 32.18 -1.94
N TYR A 984 -8.84 31.06 -1.55
CA TYR A 984 -8.83 29.85 -2.35
C TYR A 984 -9.24 28.66 -1.53
N PHE A 985 -10.06 27.80 -2.13
CA PHE A 985 -10.42 26.49 -1.62
C PHE A 985 -10.06 25.44 -2.67
N SER A 986 -9.30 24.41 -2.30
CA SER A 986 -8.91 23.35 -3.24
C SER A 986 -8.48 22.09 -2.49
N ILE A 987 -8.29 21.00 -3.26
CA ILE A 987 -7.79 19.70 -2.79
C ILE A 987 -6.40 19.47 -3.38
N GLY A 988 -5.47 18.93 -2.59
CA GLY A 988 -4.07 18.76 -2.93
C GLY A 988 -3.18 19.90 -2.42
N GLN A 989 -1.85 19.72 -2.46
CA GLN A 989 -0.89 20.78 -2.14
C GLN A 989 -0.85 21.83 -3.27
N ALA A 990 -0.25 23.00 -3.03
CA ALA A 990 -0.14 24.04 -4.04
C ALA A 990 0.80 23.62 -5.18
N PHE A 991 1.83 22.83 -4.84
CA PHE A 991 2.81 22.24 -5.77
C PHE A 991 3.46 21.00 -5.16
#